data_96000be4d3c01f202ed39348d2decfc4
#
_entry.id   96000be4d3c01f202ed39348d2decfc4
#
_cell.length_a   1.000
_cell.length_b   1.000
_cell.length_c   1.000
_cell.angle_alpha   90.00
_cell.angle_beta   90.00
_cell.angle_gamma   90.00
#
_symmetry.space_group_name_H-M   'P 1'
#
loop_
_entity.id
_entity.type
_entity.pdbx_description
1 polymer ?
#
loop_
_entity_poly.entity_id
_entity_poly.type
_entity_poly.pdbx_seq_one_letter_code
_entity_poly.pdbx_strand_id
1 'polypeptide(L)'
;MAKIRKNLRKKTYAEITPKAKPDPVDFREISTVDSSFYGRLQRYNPDELVGKKGLAIYRKMAVDEQIKAAIYTKIFAVLSSGWEIQAPEIPEEEKEAGDELVEFVKWNFEEMEGHFDSKLQEMLTALIYGYAVGEKVFYLIDFGKFAEKIGQKDIKFRRPESIDFEADEYGNLLENGVVQTGKMLPRDKFLIYSYRKQFSNYYGQSDLREAYRCFSSDTEILTIEGWKSIQAVTKADQLATLNPGTDCLEYHKPRRVYCYPYRGKMFHQGGRFVDMLTTPNHRMWAAPRHEGSKFRFIEASNLTRRYRIKRDAGWIGKEEKLFVLSAVAYGQTVRTVNGPTWYAREFPAKQIPMDSWLKLFGIWLAKGHTWRRKDGNRQCVVGITQNVGPLLERIKSWITECGFSYYAHKGSLGKSAMTLEISSVQLYEYMRQFGKSHEKYIPIELKTLSPRQLSILYEAMMAEDGSHRSYGTDQYASVSRRLADDVSEIILKMGSAPTISVDKSPLRYGHKPVYLVSKNTRKISRTLLNEHVDKREWVDYDGTVYCVEVPNHIVYVRRNGKACWSGNSWWLKDTQLKYMNIGLERYGEPVADISHEGTITPAQRTKLENFAKNVQSRSGLVHDKKITLDFKSPTFRADMFITAINLYDTHLRIAILMPGLMGMAAEQQVGSLARSGTEFNVFLWIINQLRLDLETVINEQDVKPLVDLNYEVTGGQYPKFKFREVDAAKEAEIYQMWLAGLNVGALKKFPEDENKMRGTLGLAEKTDEELAPEPLPESPGIFPPEEGGEETPPEGEFLFQNKAGHIYQRNFDDEAELIEFIQSLQEIA
;
A
#
# COMPACT_ATOMS: atom_id res chain seq x y z
N MET A 1 57.44 18.99 20.00
CA MET A 1 56.11 19.53 20.25
C MET A 1 56.06 21.02 20.63
N ALA A 2 57.08 21.63 21.08
CA ALA A 2 57.09 23.06 21.43
C ALA A 2 57.21 24.03 20.25
N LYS A 3 57.68 23.61 19.05
CA LYS A 3 57.76 24.47 17.83
C LYS A 3 56.43 24.59 17.02
N ILE A 4 55.47 23.72 17.22
CA ILE A 4 54.19 23.76 16.51
C ILE A 4 53.19 24.71 17.18
N ARG A 5 53.34 24.96 18.48
CA ARG A 5 52.45 25.88 19.23
C ARG A 5 52.76 27.38 19.03
N LYS A 6 53.86 27.75 18.39
CA LYS A 6 54.22 29.18 18.22
C LYS A 6 53.62 29.82 16.95
N ASN A 7 53.12 29.03 15.99
CA ASN A 7 52.52 29.55 14.74
C ASN A 7 51.02 29.62 14.72
N LEU A 8 50.37 29.32 15.82
CA LEU A 8 48.89 29.45 15.98
C LEU A 8 48.44 30.72 16.74
N ARG A 9 49.39 31.65 16.94
CA ARG A 9 49.04 32.92 17.57
C ARG A 9 48.78 34.01 16.51
N LYS A 10 47.48 34.40 16.45
CA LYS A 10 46.99 35.66 15.90
C LYS A 10 47.17 35.85 14.38
N LYS A 11 46.31 35.19 13.58
CA LYS A 11 45.73 35.96 12.47
C LYS A 11 44.58 36.78 13.04
N THR A 12 44.82 38.01 13.32
CA THR A 12 43.80 39.02 13.53
C THR A 12 43.01 39.16 12.23
N TYR A 13 41.73 39.40 12.33
CA TYR A 13 40.80 39.65 11.19
C TYR A 13 41.27 40.72 10.19
N ALA A 14 42.25 41.55 10.59
CA ALA A 14 42.88 42.60 9.75
C ALA A 14 43.88 42.08 8.70
N GLU A 15 44.27 40.78 8.73
CA GLU A 15 45.22 40.20 7.74
C GLU A 15 44.51 39.34 6.66
N ILE A 16 43.17 39.31 6.62
CA ILE A 16 42.44 38.81 5.47
C ILE A 16 42.42 39.92 4.44
N THR A 17 43.46 39.99 3.60
CA THR A 17 43.43 40.83 2.42
C THR A 17 42.20 40.49 1.61
N PRO A 18 41.30 41.47 1.28
CA PRO A 18 40.18 41.19 0.38
C PRO A 18 40.78 40.61 -0.91
N LYS A 19 40.30 39.41 -1.31
CA LYS A 19 40.59 38.86 -2.61
C LYS A 19 40.40 39.98 -3.64
N ALA A 20 41.35 40.15 -4.57
CA ALA A 20 41.16 40.93 -5.77
C ALA A 20 39.74 40.61 -6.29
N LYS A 21 39.04 41.65 -6.82
CA LYS A 21 37.63 41.54 -7.29
C LYS A 21 37.40 40.15 -7.86
N PRO A 22 36.44 39.41 -7.36
CA PRO A 22 36.17 38.09 -7.91
C PRO A 22 35.95 38.25 -9.41
N ASP A 23 36.41 37.26 -10.19
CA ASP A 23 36.08 37.16 -11.60
C ASP A 23 34.57 37.40 -11.76
N PRO A 24 34.09 38.05 -12.82
CA PRO A 24 32.72 38.40 -12.98
C PRO A 24 31.88 37.12 -12.89
N VAL A 25 31.23 36.91 -11.74
CA VAL A 25 30.27 35.84 -11.56
C VAL A 25 29.03 36.26 -12.32
N ASP A 26 28.55 35.40 -13.20
CA ASP A 26 27.24 35.62 -13.85
C ASP A 26 26.16 35.36 -12.80
N PHE A 27 25.52 36.43 -12.33
CA PHE A 27 24.43 36.39 -11.33
C PHE A 27 23.09 36.02 -11.93
N ARG A 28 23.03 35.83 -13.25
CA ARG A 28 21.77 35.42 -13.92
C ARG A 28 21.56 33.92 -13.78
N GLU A 29 20.30 33.53 -13.62
CA GLU A 29 19.92 32.14 -13.75
C GLU A 29 20.08 31.69 -15.19
N ILE A 30 20.85 30.61 -15.43
CA ILE A 30 21.19 30.11 -16.78
C ILE A 30 20.61 28.71 -17.08
N SER A 31 20.16 27.98 -16.04
CA SER A 31 19.54 26.67 -16.21
C SER A 31 18.02 26.79 -16.07
N THR A 32 17.27 26.38 -17.07
CA THR A 32 15.82 26.39 -17.06
C THR A 32 15.28 25.13 -16.38
N VAL A 33 14.11 25.23 -15.75
CA VAL A 33 13.30 24.06 -15.39
C VAL A 33 12.96 23.40 -16.73
N ASP A 34 13.30 22.12 -16.89
CA ASP A 34 13.22 21.37 -18.15
C ASP A 34 11.88 21.59 -18.88
N SER A 35 11.92 22.54 -19.83
CA SER A 35 10.75 22.97 -20.59
C SER A 35 10.32 21.96 -21.64
N SER A 36 11.13 20.95 -21.94
CA SER A 36 10.82 19.91 -22.91
C SER A 36 9.69 19.01 -22.45
N PHE A 37 9.50 18.89 -21.16
CA PHE A 37 8.47 18.03 -20.56
C PHE A 37 7.17 18.79 -20.23
N TYR A 38 7.23 20.06 -19.90
CA TYR A 38 6.10 20.85 -19.40
C TYR A 38 5.74 22.06 -20.27
N GLY A 39 6.08 22.04 -21.49
CA GLY A 39 5.73 22.95 -22.63
C GLY A 39 5.09 24.31 -22.37
N ARG A 40 4.74 24.67 -21.20
CA ARG A 40 4.35 25.95 -20.61
C ARG A 40 4.10 25.79 -19.12
N LEU A 41 4.95 26.44 -18.30
CA LEU A 41 4.60 27.00 -17.00
C LEU A 41 3.67 26.14 -16.14
N GLN A 42 4.03 25.92 -14.95
CA GLN A 42 3.38 25.06 -13.92
C GLN A 42 1.88 25.34 -13.65
N ARG A 43 1.09 25.58 -14.72
CA ARG A 43 -0.38 25.73 -14.61
C ARG A 43 -1.08 24.48 -14.07
N TYR A 44 -0.39 23.34 -14.07
CA TYR A 44 -0.97 22.08 -13.63
C TYR A 44 -0.18 21.53 -12.47
N ASN A 45 -0.92 21.15 -11.43
CA ASN A 45 -0.33 20.37 -10.37
C ASN A 45 0.30 19.09 -10.97
N PRO A 46 1.63 18.90 -10.89
CA PRO A 46 2.30 17.74 -11.47
C PRO A 46 2.00 16.44 -10.72
N ASP A 47 1.26 16.48 -9.63
CA ASP A 47 0.71 15.30 -9.01
C ASP A 47 -0.36 14.67 -9.89
N GLU A 48 0.01 13.60 -10.56
CA GLU A 48 -0.84 12.89 -11.51
C GLU A 48 -2.12 12.31 -10.91
N LEU A 49 -2.14 12.06 -9.62
CA LEU A 49 -3.33 11.66 -8.89
C LEU A 49 -4.33 12.82 -8.86
N VAL A 50 -3.81 14.03 -8.64
CA VAL A 50 -4.58 15.27 -8.66
C VAL A 50 -5.02 15.63 -10.08
N GLY A 51 -4.14 15.47 -11.08
CA GLY A 51 -4.46 15.77 -12.47
C GLY A 51 -5.67 15.01 -13.02
N LYS A 52 -5.90 13.76 -12.55
CA LYS A 52 -7.03 12.92 -13.00
C LYS A 52 -8.28 13.01 -12.13
N LYS A 53 -8.14 13.25 -10.83
CA LYS A 53 -9.25 13.18 -9.86
C LYS A 53 -9.49 14.47 -9.11
N GLY A 54 -8.63 15.45 -9.31
CA GLY A 54 -8.60 16.68 -8.54
C GLY A 54 -8.15 16.44 -7.09
N LEU A 55 -7.84 17.50 -6.38
CA LEU A 55 -7.46 17.47 -4.96
C LEU A 55 -8.55 16.88 -4.04
N ALA A 56 -9.79 16.76 -4.53
CA ALA A 56 -10.89 16.13 -3.82
C ALA A 56 -10.60 14.65 -3.43
N ILE A 57 -9.65 13.99 -4.08
CA ILE A 57 -9.25 12.64 -3.70
C ILE A 57 -8.58 12.63 -2.33
N TYR A 58 -7.66 13.57 -2.06
CA TYR A 58 -6.98 13.68 -0.78
C TYR A 58 -7.94 14.05 0.34
N ARG A 59 -8.92 14.92 0.07
CA ARG A 59 -9.98 15.21 1.04
C ARG A 59 -10.79 13.98 1.42
N LYS A 60 -11.14 13.11 0.45
CA LYS A 60 -11.81 11.84 0.73
C LYS A 60 -10.95 10.87 1.53
N MET A 61 -9.64 10.85 1.29
CA MET A 61 -8.71 10.02 2.06
C MET A 61 -8.55 10.52 3.49
N ALA A 62 -8.50 11.85 3.69
CA ALA A 62 -8.37 12.48 5.00
C ALA A 62 -9.59 12.29 5.92
N VAL A 63 -10.73 11.80 5.39
CA VAL A 63 -11.90 11.44 6.21
C VAL A 63 -11.70 10.09 6.94
N ASP A 64 -10.79 9.22 6.47
CA ASP A 64 -10.46 7.98 7.18
C ASP A 64 -9.93 8.31 8.58
N GLU A 65 -10.49 7.66 9.60
CA GLU A 65 -10.21 7.95 11.01
C GLU A 65 -8.72 7.81 11.34
N GLN A 66 -8.06 6.79 10.81
CA GLN A 66 -6.64 6.53 11.06
C GLN A 66 -5.75 7.55 10.35
N ILE A 67 -6.08 7.94 9.12
CA ILE A 67 -5.37 8.98 8.37
C ILE A 67 -5.55 10.31 9.08
N LYS A 68 -6.79 10.63 9.46
CA LYS A 68 -7.10 11.86 10.20
C LYS A 68 -6.30 11.93 11.52
N ALA A 69 -6.34 10.87 12.31
CA ALA A 69 -5.59 10.80 13.56
C ALA A 69 -4.08 11.01 13.32
N ALA A 70 -3.49 10.35 12.32
CA ALA A 70 -2.06 10.47 12.02
C ALA A 70 -1.67 11.88 11.57
N ILE A 71 -2.45 12.52 10.70
CA ILE A 71 -2.19 13.90 10.25
C ILE A 71 -2.32 14.89 11.41
N TYR A 72 -3.40 14.78 12.21
CA TYR A 72 -3.58 15.69 13.35
C TYR A 72 -2.51 15.49 14.44
N THR A 73 -2.03 14.25 14.66
CA THR A 73 -0.90 14.00 15.56
C THR A 73 0.36 14.74 15.10
N LYS A 74 0.66 14.74 13.79
CA LYS A 74 1.78 15.54 13.25
C LYS A 74 1.57 17.04 13.45
N ILE A 75 0.36 17.52 13.13
CA ILE A 75 0.02 18.94 13.29
C ILE A 75 0.20 19.37 14.76
N PHE A 76 -0.38 18.63 15.70
CA PHE A 76 -0.27 18.96 17.11
C PHE A 76 1.16 18.81 17.65
N ALA A 77 1.94 17.84 17.16
CA ALA A 77 3.34 17.71 17.52
C ALA A 77 4.18 18.91 17.04
N VAL A 78 3.86 19.49 15.88
CA VAL A 78 4.51 20.73 15.42
C VAL A 78 4.15 21.91 16.32
N LEU A 79 2.87 22.05 16.72
CA LEU A 79 2.37 23.19 17.47
C LEU A 79 2.58 23.08 18.99
N SER A 80 2.89 21.88 19.51
CA SER A 80 2.89 21.57 20.94
C SER A 80 3.86 22.41 21.79
N SER A 81 4.98 22.87 21.21
CA SER A 81 5.97 23.67 21.94
C SER A 81 5.64 25.16 21.98
N GLY A 82 4.61 25.61 21.22
CA GLY A 82 4.38 27.03 21.00
C GLY A 82 5.48 27.68 20.16
N TRP A 83 5.41 28.99 20.08
CA TRP A 83 6.33 29.82 19.28
C TRP A 83 6.77 31.07 20.04
N GLU A 84 7.80 31.74 19.52
CA GLU A 84 8.30 33.01 20.04
C GLU A 84 8.82 33.85 18.88
N ILE A 85 8.91 35.15 19.11
CA ILE A 85 9.60 36.07 18.20
C ILE A 85 10.93 36.42 18.82
N GLN A 86 12.01 36.01 18.17
CA GLN A 86 13.37 36.30 18.62
C GLN A 86 13.83 37.66 18.09
N ALA A 87 14.51 38.39 18.95
CA ALA A 87 15.13 39.66 18.57
C ALA A 87 16.22 39.46 17.52
N PRO A 88 16.39 40.47 16.62
CA PRO A 88 17.51 40.44 15.69
C PRO A 88 18.86 40.58 16.43
N GLU A 89 19.92 40.00 15.85
CA GLU A 89 21.29 40.15 16.37
C GLU A 89 21.83 41.52 15.97
N ILE A 90 21.63 42.53 16.82
CA ILE A 90 21.96 43.96 16.60
C ILE A 90 22.92 44.47 17.70
N PRO A 91 23.70 45.51 17.42
CA PRO A 91 24.55 46.16 18.44
C PRO A 91 23.69 46.64 19.62
N GLU A 92 24.30 46.70 20.83
CA GLU A 92 23.60 47.10 22.09
C GLU A 92 22.95 48.50 21.99
N GLU A 93 23.54 49.38 21.16
CA GLU A 93 23.03 50.77 20.92
C GLU A 93 21.73 50.80 20.15
N GLU A 94 21.38 49.73 19.41
CA GLU A 94 20.14 49.59 18.63
C GLU A 94 19.12 48.63 19.25
N LYS A 95 19.38 48.09 20.43
CA LYS A 95 18.60 47.04 21.08
C LYS A 95 17.15 47.44 21.30
N GLU A 96 16.92 48.70 21.71
CA GLU A 96 15.59 49.24 21.96
C GLU A 96 14.72 49.23 20.67
N ALA A 97 15.33 49.57 19.53
CA ALA A 97 14.65 49.49 18.23
C ALA A 97 14.35 48.05 17.82
N GLY A 98 15.23 47.11 18.13
CA GLY A 98 15.02 45.66 17.89
C GLY A 98 13.89 45.10 18.74
N ASP A 99 13.81 45.48 20.00
CA ASP A 99 12.74 45.09 20.93
C ASP A 99 11.37 45.65 20.48
N GLU A 100 11.32 46.90 19.95
CA GLU A 100 10.11 47.45 19.34
C GLU A 100 9.62 46.61 18.16
N LEU A 101 10.51 46.16 17.29
CA LEU A 101 10.18 45.31 16.15
C LEU A 101 9.62 43.96 16.60
N VAL A 102 10.21 43.36 17.63
CA VAL A 102 9.74 42.09 18.22
C VAL A 102 8.34 42.26 18.77
N GLU A 103 8.13 43.32 19.57
CA GLU A 103 6.84 43.60 20.17
C GLU A 103 5.76 43.89 19.10
N PHE A 104 6.11 44.63 18.04
CA PHE A 104 5.21 44.90 16.92
C PHE A 104 4.76 43.63 16.21
N VAL A 105 5.71 42.73 15.87
CA VAL A 105 5.37 41.48 15.20
C VAL A 105 4.56 40.55 16.11
N LYS A 106 4.97 40.43 17.38
CA LYS A 106 4.26 39.65 18.39
C LYS A 106 2.81 40.15 18.56
N TRP A 107 2.63 41.48 18.73
CA TRP A 107 1.32 42.12 18.85
C TRP A 107 0.44 41.79 17.62
N ASN A 108 0.96 41.86 16.37
CA ASN A 108 0.19 41.53 15.17
C ASN A 108 -0.28 40.06 15.16
N PHE A 109 0.54 39.13 15.66
CA PHE A 109 0.18 37.70 15.68
C PHE A 109 -0.82 37.39 16.82
N GLU A 110 -0.75 38.10 17.93
CA GLU A 110 -1.66 37.94 19.06
C GLU A 110 -3.04 38.57 18.80
N GLU A 111 -3.08 39.78 18.17
CA GLU A 111 -4.30 40.55 17.90
C GLU A 111 -5.00 40.16 16.57
N MET A 112 -4.45 39.25 15.79
CA MET A 112 -5.03 38.79 14.55
C MET A 112 -6.41 38.16 14.76
N GLU A 113 -7.35 38.34 13.83
CA GLU A 113 -8.65 37.64 13.83
C GLU A 113 -8.48 36.11 13.84
N GLY A 114 -8.85 35.48 14.97
CA GLY A 114 -8.55 34.08 15.25
C GLY A 114 -7.11 33.92 15.74
N HIS A 115 -6.84 32.86 16.47
CA HIS A 115 -5.51 32.63 17.02
C HIS A 115 -4.52 32.28 15.91
N PHE A 116 -3.28 32.77 16.01
CA PHE A 116 -2.21 32.46 15.04
C PHE A 116 -1.94 30.98 14.96
N ASP A 117 -2.04 30.21 16.05
CA ASP A 117 -1.95 28.75 16.04
C ASP A 117 -2.98 28.10 15.12
N SER A 118 -4.19 28.66 15.00
CA SER A 118 -5.21 28.20 14.07
C SER A 118 -4.78 28.42 12.62
N LYS A 119 -4.08 29.54 12.35
CA LYS A 119 -3.51 29.81 11.01
C LYS A 119 -2.37 28.83 10.67
N LEU A 120 -1.52 28.54 11.65
CA LEU A 120 -0.49 27.51 11.52
C LEU A 120 -1.10 26.13 11.25
N GLN A 121 -2.20 25.79 11.94
CA GLN A 121 -2.93 24.54 11.70
C GLN A 121 -3.51 24.50 10.27
N GLU A 122 -4.11 25.59 9.77
CA GLU A 122 -4.58 25.68 8.39
C GLU A 122 -3.42 25.58 7.39
N MET A 123 -2.27 26.19 7.65
CA MET A 123 -1.06 26.07 6.84
C MET A 123 -0.56 24.63 6.77
N LEU A 124 -0.64 23.88 7.87
CA LEU A 124 -0.26 22.45 7.93
C LEU A 124 -1.24 21.53 7.20
N THR A 125 -2.38 22.04 6.68
CA THR A 125 -3.20 21.26 5.74
C THR A 125 -2.44 20.91 4.44
N ALA A 126 -1.30 21.56 4.20
CA ALA A 126 -0.34 21.16 3.15
C ALA A 126 0.12 19.70 3.27
N LEU A 127 0.11 19.09 4.44
CA LEU A 127 0.34 17.65 4.62
C LEU A 127 -0.67 16.80 3.85
N ILE A 128 -1.91 17.30 3.72
CA ILE A 128 -3.01 16.62 3.00
C ILE A 128 -2.95 16.93 1.51
N TYR A 129 -2.75 18.19 1.14
CA TYR A 129 -2.91 18.66 -0.25
C TYR A 129 -1.60 18.89 -1.01
N GLY A 130 -0.46 18.87 -0.29
CA GLY A 130 0.85 19.22 -0.82
C GLY A 130 1.21 20.69 -0.64
N TYR A 131 0.23 21.59 -0.56
CA TYR A 131 0.42 23.03 -0.39
C TYR A 131 -0.75 23.68 0.35
N ALA A 132 -0.47 24.85 0.93
CA ALA A 132 -1.46 25.74 1.52
C ALA A 132 -1.16 27.18 1.12
N VAL A 133 -2.21 27.97 0.87
CA VAL A 133 -2.11 29.36 0.42
C VAL A 133 -3.04 30.23 1.26
N GLY A 134 -2.46 31.13 2.04
CA GLY A 134 -3.16 32.09 2.87
C GLY A 134 -3.05 33.50 2.29
N GLU A 135 -4.17 34.20 2.10
CA GLU A 135 -4.19 35.60 1.71
C GLU A 135 -4.03 36.51 2.94
N LYS A 136 -3.02 37.39 2.94
CA LYS A 136 -2.76 38.35 4.00
C LYS A 136 -3.72 39.54 3.88
N VAL A 137 -4.48 39.81 4.94
CA VAL A 137 -5.41 40.93 5.04
C VAL A 137 -4.83 41.98 5.98
N PHE A 138 -4.55 43.16 5.45
CA PHE A 138 -3.99 44.27 6.20
C PHE A 138 -5.05 45.30 6.55
N TYR A 139 -4.77 46.09 7.58
CA TYR A 139 -5.58 47.23 7.98
C TYR A 139 -4.70 48.32 8.58
N LEU A 140 -5.18 49.56 8.68
CA LEU A 140 -4.51 50.62 9.39
C LEU A 140 -4.89 50.55 10.88
N ILE A 141 -3.92 50.58 11.76
CA ILE A 141 -4.14 50.54 13.22
C ILE A 141 -4.59 51.90 13.68
N ASP A 142 -5.80 52.00 14.25
CA ASP A 142 -6.43 53.28 14.58
C ASP A 142 -6.04 53.78 15.98
N PHE A 143 -5.56 52.91 16.88
CA PHE A 143 -5.27 53.27 18.28
C PHE A 143 -4.18 52.41 18.90
N GLY A 144 -3.63 52.83 20.02
CA GLY A 144 -2.65 52.12 20.82
C GLY A 144 -1.20 52.49 20.46
N LYS A 145 -0.23 51.68 20.94
CA LYS A 145 1.22 51.91 20.76
C LYS A 145 1.62 51.95 19.28
N PHE A 146 0.93 51.20 18.47
CA PHE A 146 1.23 51.05 17.05
C PHE A 146 0.24 51.77 16.13
N ALA A 147 -0.45 52.80 16.63
CA ALA A 147 -1.34 53.66 15.83
C ALA A 147 -0.62 54.19 14.59
N GLU A 148 -1.37 54.33 13.47
CA GLU A 148 -0.90 54.77 12.15
C GLU A 148 0.02 53.77 11.41
N LYS A 149 0.30 52.63 12.03
CA LYS A 149 1.01 51.53 11.34
C LYS A 149 0.06 50.57 10.62
N ILE A 150 0.56 49.88 9.65
CA ILE A 150 -0.18 48.83 8.93
C ILE A 150 -0.11 47.54 9.73
N GLY A 151 -1.24 47.09 10.25
CA GLY A 151 -1.40 45.85 10.97
C GLY A 151 -1.88 44.72 10.06
N GLN A 152 -1.67 43.47 10.49
CA GLN A 152 -2.18 42.30 9.83
C GLN A 152 -3.45 41.83 10.53
N LYS A 153 -4.58 42.03 9.87
CA LYS A 153 -5.91 41.70 10.44
C LYS A 153 -6.16 40.20 10.48
N ASP A 154 -5.79 39.49 9.40
CA ASP A 154 -6.08 38.05 9.23
C ASP A 154 -5.19 37.44 8.16
N ILE A 155 -5.04 36.12 8.21
CA ILE A 155 -4.52 35.26 7.11
C ILE A 155 -5.64 34.33 6.70
N LYS A 156 -6.24 34.55 5.52
CA LYS A 156 -7.37 33.76 5.04
C LYS A 156 -6.90 32.64 4.10
N PHE A 157 -6.85 31.42 4.61
CA PHE A 157 -6.49 30.28 3.79
C PHE A 157 -7.54 29.97 2.72
N ARG A 158 -7.08 29.75 1.51
CA ARG A 158 -7.91 29.45 0.34
C ARG A 158 -7.96 27.95 0.10
N ARG A 159 -9.08 27.49 -0.48
CA ARG A 159 -9.18 26.08 -0.87
C ARG A 159 -8.11 25.76 -1.91
N PRO A 160 -7.26 24.75 -1.69
CA PRO A 160 -6.20 24.42 -2.64
C PRO A 160 -6.71 24.15 -4.05
N GLU A 161 -7.92 23.60 -4.19
CA GLU A 161 -8.55 23.34 -5.50
C GLU A 161 -8.85 24.62 -6.30
N SER A 162 -8.82 25.81 -5.68
CA SER A 162 -9.11 27.08 -6.34
C SER A 162 -7.86 27.85 -6.75
N ILE A 163 -6.67 27.36 -6.40
CA ILE A 163 -5.40 28.07 -6.59
C ILE A 163 -4.50 27.30 -7.54
N ASP A 164 -3.97 28.01 -8.53
CA ASP A 164 -2.92 27.56 -9.41
C ASP A 164 -1.72 28.51 -9.33
N PHE A 165 -0.56 28.07 -9.84
CA PHE A 165 0.69 28.85 -9.82
C PHE A 165 1.21 29.06 -11.25
N GLU A 166 1.71 30.27 -11.54
CA GLU A 166 2.48 30.57 -12.75
C GLU A 166 3.92 30.95 -12.37
N ALA A 167 4.87 30.27 -12.96
CA ALA A 167 6.31 30.49 -12.76
C ALA A 167 6.97 30.85 -14.08
N ASP A 168 8.15 31.48 -14.01
CA ASP A 168 9.02 31.78 -15.18
C ASP A 168 9.73 30.50 -15.67
N GLU A 169 10.57 30.67 -16.70
CA GLU A 169 11.34 29.58 -17.30
C GLU A 169 12.40 28.98 -16.35
N TYR A 170 12.74 29.69 -15.29
CA TYR A 170 13.69 29.28 -14.24
C TYR A 170 13.01 28.62 -13.05
N GLY A 171 11.65 28.63 -13.02
CA GLY A 171 10.86 28.05 -11.93
C GLY A 171 10.58 29.03 -10.78
N ASN A 172 10.84 30.33 -10.95
CA ASN A 172 10.48 31.35 -9.98
C ASN A 172 9.02 31.74 -10.16
N LEU A 173 8.30 31.88 -9.07
CA LEU A 173 6.90 32.34 -9.12
C LEU A 173 6.87 33.78 -9.62
N LEU A 174 6.03 34.03 -10.64
CA LEU A 174 5.87 35.38 -11.18
C LEU A 174 5.33 36.35 -10.11
N GLU A 175 5.58 37.66 -10.29
CA GLU A 175 5.08 38.70 -9.38
C GLU A 175 3.56 38.62 -9.19
N ASN A 176 2.79 38.29 -10.23
CA ASN A 176 1.36 38.00 -10.19
C ASN A 176 1.08 36.52 -10.43
N GLY A 177 1.93 35.64 -9.92
CA GLY A 177 1.92 34.21 -10.22
C GLY A 177 0.94 33.36 -9.42
N VAL A 178 0.19 33.92 -8.49
CA VAL A 178 -0.91 33.23 -7.82
C VAL A 178 -2.17 33.39 -8.65
N VAL A 179 -2.73 32.28 -9.13
CA VAL A 179 -3.90 32.30 -10.01
C VAL A 179 -5.10 31.73 -9.28
N GLN A 180 -6.19 32.52 -9.18
CA GLN A 180 -7.46 32.05 -8.63
C GLN A 180 -8.58 32.24 -9.65
N THR A 181 -9.24 31.16 -10.03
CA THR A 181 -10.33 31.18 -11.04
C THR A 181 -9.98 31.95 -12.32
N GLY A 182 -8.72 31.80 -12.78
CA GLY A 182 -8.21 32.47 -13.97
C GLY A 182 -7.76 33.91 -13.79
N LYS A 183 -7.84 34.48 -12.58
CA LYS A 183 -7.29 35.80 -12.25
C LYS A 183 -5.90 35.67 -11.67
N MET A 184 -4.95 36.37 -12.21
CA MET A 184 -3.60 36.52 -11.67
C MET A 184 -3.60 37.50 -10.51
N LEU A 185 -3.02 37.10 -9.39
CA LEU A 185 -3.00 37.86 -8.13
C LEU A 185 -1.54 38.06 -7.68
N PRO A 186 -1.26 39.22 -7.00
CA PRO A 186 0.08 39.53 -6.55
C PRO A 186 0.58 38.54 -5.51
N ARG A 187 1.77 37.97 -5.74
CA ARG A 187 2.43 37.00 -4.87
C ARG A 187 2.59 37.52 -3.45
N ASP A 188 2.95 38.79 -3.28
CA ASP A 188 3.24 39.40 -1.98
C ASP A 188 2.03 39.49 -1.04
N LYS A 189 0.83 39.33 -1.58
CA LYS A 189 -0.41 39.24 -0.81
C LYS A 189 -0.64 37.86 -0.21
N PHE A 190 0.19 36.88 -0.53
CA PHE A 190 -0.05 35.51 -0.12
C PHE A 190 1.10 34.93 0.69
N LEU A 191 0.74 34.10 1.67
CA LEU A 191 1.61 33.19 2.38
C LEU A 191 1.47 31.82 1.71
N ILE A 192 2.54 31.33 1.08
CA ILE A 192 2.54 30.11 0.28
C ILE A 192 3.45 29.08 0.95
N TYR A 193 2.87 28.01 1.45
CA TYR A 193 3.60 26.87 1.98
C TYR A 193 3.48 25.67 1.05
N SER A 194 4.60 25.19 0.51
CA SER A 194 4.71 24.00 -0.34
C SER A 194 5.40 22.88 0.44
N TYR A 195 4.64 21.89 0.86
CA TYR A 195 5.16 20.77 1.64
C TYR A 195 5.97 19.82 0.73
N ARG A 196 7.17 19.43 1.14
CA ARG A 196 8.10 18.60 0.36
C ARG A 196 8.29 19.14 -1.07
N LYS A 197 8.56 20.43 -1.18
CA LYS A 197 8.82 21.08 -2.47
C LYS A 197 9.98 20.40 -3.18
N GLN A 198 9.75 19.95 -4.42
CA GLN A 198 10.76 19.35 -5.29
C GLN A 198 10.85 20.14 -6.61
N PHE A 199 12.07 20.36 -7.11
CA PHE A 199 12.31 20.95 -8.44
C PHE A 199 11.49 22.24 -8.72
N SER A 200 11.46 23.19 -7.80
CA SER A 200 10.67 24.44 -7.92
C SER A 200 9.16 24.23 -8.07
N ASN A 201 8.64 23.08 -7.70
CA ASN A 201 7.20 22.78 -7.74
C ASN A 201 6.44 23.40 -6.55
N TYR A 202 5.64 24.43 -6.80
CA TYR A 202 4.85 25.13 -5.75
C TYR A 202 3.68 24.30 -5.20
N TYR A 203 3.23 23.25 -5.91
CA TYR A 203 2.16 22.37 -5.45
C TYR A 203 2.62 21.37 -4.37
N GLY A 204 3.95 21.19 -4.19
CA GLY A 204 4.49 20.29 -3.20
C GLY A 204 4.06 18.83 -3.39
N GLN A 205 4.09 18.04 -2.32
CA GLN A 205 3.76 16.63 -2.37
C GLN A 205 2.98 16.19 -1.12
N SER A 206 1.77 15.66 -1.31
CA SER A 206 0.92 15.16 -0.22
C SER A 206 1.50 13.91 0.45
N ASP A 207 1.42 13.81 1.77
CA ASP A 207 1.70 12.58 2.53
C ASP A 207 0.77 11.42 2.13
N LEU A 208 -0.41 11.72 1.64
CA LEU A 208 -1.41 10.71 1.26
C LEU A 208 -1.11 10.06 -0.08
N ARG A 209 -0.18 10.60 -0.87
CA ARG A 209 0.22 10.04 -2.16
C ARG A 209 0.76 8.63 -2.03
N GLU A 210 1.56 8.38 -0.99
CA GLU A 210 2.20 7.07 -0.74
C GLU A 210 1.21 5.98 -0.31
N ALA A 211 -0.02 6.32 0.01
CA ALA A 211 -1.05 5.35 0.35
C ALA A 211 -1.64 4.60 -0.85
N TYR A 212 -1.30 4.97 -2.10
CA TYR A 212 -1.75 4.31 -3.33
C TYR A 212 -0.84 3.14 -3.74
N ARG A 213 -1.46 2.01 -4.16
CA ARG A 213 -0.78 0.71 -4.42
C ARG A 213 -1.23 0.13 -5.76
N CYS A 214 -0.31 -0.01 -6.73
CA CYS A 214 -0.64 -0.36 -8.11
C CYS A 214 0.38 -1.28 -8.78
N PHE A 215 -0.05 -1.84 -9.94
CA PHE A 215 0.75 -2.67 -10.86
C PHE A 215 1.21 -1.84 -12.07
N SER A 216 2.30 -2.27 -12.72
CA SER A 216 2.74 -1.72 -14.01
C SER A 216 1.77 -2.05 -15.14
N SER A 217 1.84 -1.28 -16.22
CA SER A 217 0.96 -1.38 -17.39
C SER A 217 1.09 -2.69 -18.18
N ASP A 218 2.23 -3.38 -18.08
CA ASP A 218 2.54 -4.65 -18.74
C ASP A 218 2.09 -5.89 -17.95
N THR A 219 1.33 -5.68 -16.86
CA THR A 219 0.69 -6.74 -16.08
C THR A 219 -0.58 -7.22 -16.78
N GLU A 220 -0.78 -8.53 -16.82
CA GLU A 220 -2.02 -9.18 -17.25
C GLU A 220 -2.76 -9.76 -16.04
N ILE A 221 -4.09 -9.78 -16.09
CA ILE A 221 -4.96 -10.34 -15.06
C ILE A 221 -5.84 -11.44 -15.65
N LEU A 222 -6.06 -12.50 -14.91
CA LEU A 222 -6.95 -13.58 -15.34
C LEU A 222 -8.41 -13.17 -15.15
N THR A 223 -9.19 -13.29 -16.22
CA THR A 223 -10.64 -13.12 -16.24
C THR A 223 -11.31 -14.46 -16.56
N ILE A 224 -12.63 -14.54 -16.42
CA ILE A 224 -13.40 -15.72 -16.82
C ILE A 224 -13.26 -16.04 -18.32
N GLU A 225 -13.02 -15.01 -19.15
CA GLU A 225 -12.81 -15.14 -20.60
C GLU A 225 -11.36 -15.47 -20.97
N GLY A 226 -10.45 -15.47 -19.98
CA GLY A 226 -9.02 -15.69 -20.15
C GLY A 226 -8.16 -14.50 -19.70
N TRP A 227 -6.89 -14.51 -20.08
CA TRP A 227 -5.95 -13.47 -19.70
C TRP A 227 -6.17 -12.18 -20.47
N LYS A 228 -6.24 -11.07 -19.74
CA LYS A 228 -6.48 -9.72 -20.28
C LYS A 228 -5.41 -8.76 -19.76
N SER A 229 -4.94 -7.83 -20.59
CA SER A 229 -4.08 -6.74 -20.11
C SER A 229 -4.80 -5.95 -19.02
N ILE A 230 -4.13 -5.61 -17.94
CA ILE A 230 -4.71 -4.84 -16.83
C ILE A 230 -5.22 -3.48 -17.30
N GLN A 231 -4.64 -2.93 -18.37
CA GLN A 231 -5.07 -1.68 -19.00
C GLN A 231 -6.47 -1.76 -19.62
N ALA A 232 -6.85 -2.94 -20.09
CA ALA A 232 -8.11 -3.18 -20.80
C ALA A 232 -9.23 -3.68 -19.89
N VAL A 233 -8.97 -3.85 -18.58
CA VAL A 233 -9.96 -4.33 -17.62
C VAL A 233 -11.02 -3.27 -17.36
N THR A 234 -12.28 -3.72 -17.34
CA THR A 234 -13.47 -2.90 -17.09
C THR A 234 -14.28 -3.45 -15.92
N LYS A 235 -15.28 -2.71 -15.47
CA LYS A 235 -16.22 -3.17 -14.41
C LYS A 235 -17.12 -4.33 -14.86
N ALA A 236 -17.24 -4.59 -16.16
CA ALA A 236 -18.04 -5.69 -16.69
C ALA A 236 -17.33 -7.03 -16.59
N ASP A 237 -16.00 -7.04 -16.57
CA ASP A 237 -15.18 -8.24 -16.51
C ASP A 237 -15.35 -9.00 -15.19
N GLN A 238 -15.25 -10.33 -15.22
CA GLN A 238 -15.19 -11.18 -14.04
C GLN A 238 -13.74 -11.61 -13.82
N LEU A 239 -13.10 -11.13 -12.76
CA LEU A 239 -11.70 -11.35 -12.45
C LEU A 239 -11.51 -12.57 -11.55
N ALA A 240 -10.44 -13.33 -11.79
CA ALA A 240 -10.04 -14.42 -10.93
C ALA A 240 -9.53 -13.89 -9.58
N THR A 241 -10.18 -14.28 -8.51
CA THR A 241 -9.90 -13.88 -7.13
C THR A 241 -9.65 -15.12 -6.26
N LEU A 242 -8.87 -14.99 -5.21
CA LEU A 242 -8.66 -16.05 -4.24
C LEU A 242 -9.48 -15.76 -2.98
N ASN A 243 -10.32 -16.70 -2.59
CA ASN A 243 -10.98 -16.64 -1.30
C ASN A 243 -9.98 -17.06 -0.19
N PRO A 244 -9.58 -16.19 0.73
CA PRO A 244 -8.56 -16.50 1.73
C PRO A 244 -9.03 -17.49 2.79
N GLY A 245 -10.35 -17.69 2.95
CA GLY A 245 -10.92 -18.63 3.90
C GLY A 245 -10.97 -20.07 3.40
N THR A 246 -11.32 -20.25 2.11
CA THR A 246 -11.46 -21.57 1.46
C THR A 246 -10.24 -21.98 0.63
N ASP A 247 -9.33 -21.04 0.38
CA ASP A 247 -8.16 -21.20 -0.51
C ASP A 247 -8.53 -21.55 -1.97
N CYS A 248 -9.78 -21.21 -2.38
CA CYS A 248 -10.33 -21.51 -3.69
C CYS A 248 -10.36 -20.27 -4.59
N LEU A 249 -10.19 -20.51 -5.90
CA LEU A 249 -10.38 -19.54 -6.95
C LEU A 249 -11.88 -19.29 -7.14
N GLU A 250 -12.25 -18.03 -7.22
CA GLU A 250 -13.59 -17.54 -7.53
C GLU A 250 -13.51 -16.44 -8.59
N TYR A 251 -14.61 -16.21 -9.32
CA TYR A 251 -14.69 -15.11 -10.28
C TYR A 251 -15.65 -14.04 -9.80
N HIS A 252 -15.15 -12.80 -9.68
CA HIS A 252 -15.94 -11.66 -9.23
C HIS A 252 -15.76 -10.46 -10.13
N LYS A 253 -16.82 -9.66 -10.30
CA LYS A 253 -16.72 -8.36 -10.96
C LYS A 253 -15.91 -7.40 -10.08
N PRO A 254 -15.01 -6.60 -10.65
CA PRO A 254 -14.33 -5.58 -9.89
C PRO A 254 -15.32 -4.52 -9.43
N ARG A 255 -15.23 -4.11 -8.17
CA ARG A 255 -15.99 -2.99 -7.63
C ARG A 255 -15.52 -1.68 -8.25
N ARG A 256 -14.21 -1.55 -8.43
CA ARG A 256 -13.56 -0.38 -9.07
C ARG A 256 -12.35 -0.83 -9.87
N VAL A 257 -12.06 -0.05 -10.90
CA VAL A 257 -10.84 -0.17 -11.71
C VAL A 257 -10.13 1.16 -11.61
N TYR A 258 -8.86 1.12 -11.28
CA TYR A 258 -8.00 2.29 -11.10
C TYR A 258 -6.90 2.30 -12.14
N CYS A 259 -6.59 3.48 -12.62
CA CYS A 259 -5.58 3.72 -13.63
C CYS A 259 -4.95 5.08 -13.29
N TYR A 260 -3.63 5.10 -13.02
CA TYR A 260 -2.92 6.31 -12.60
C TYR A 260 -1.58 6.40 -13.33
N PRO A 261 -1.21 7.56 -13.85
CA PRO A 261 0.18 7.82 -14.22
C PRO A 261 1.03 7.80 -12.92
N TYR A 262 2.21 7.26 -13.05
CA TYR A 262 3.15 7.12 -11.95
C TYR A 262 4.57 7.39 -12.44
N ARG A 263 5.25 8.30 -11.80
CA ARG A 263 6.67 8.57 -12.02
C ARG A 263 7.40 8.38 -10.71
N GLY A 264 8.33 7.46 -10.69
CA GLY A 264 9.09 7.16 -9.48
C GLY A 264 9.66 5.76 -9.51
N LYS A 265 10.27 5.34 -8.41
CA LYS A 265 10.85 3.99 -8.32
C LYS A 265 9.77 2.96 -8.07
N MET A 266 9.68 1.97 -8.95
CA MET A 266 8.90 0.77 -8.75
C MET A 266 9.78 -0.39 -8.29
N PHE A 267 9.19 -1.31 -7.55
CA PHE A 267 9.89 -2.51 -7.07
C PHE A 267 9.68 -3.65 -8.07
N HIS A 268 10.77 -4.08 -8.70
CA HIS A 268 10.79 -5.23 -9.59
C HIS A 268 11.22 -6.48 -8.83
N GLN A 269 10.35 -7.46 -8.87
CA GLN A 269 10.59 -8.81 -8.39
C GLN A 269 10.64 -9.73 -9.61
N GLY A 270 11.82 -9.98 -10.15
CA GLY A 270 12.04 -10.84 -11.32
C GLY A 270 12.72 -12.15 -10.95
N GLY A 271 12.20 -13.28 -11.40
CA GLY A 271 12.77 -14.58 -11.12
C GLY A 271 12.28 -15.67 -12.05
N ARG A 272 12.67 -16.91 -11.76
CA ARG A 272 12.26 -18.07 -12.57
C ARG A 272 10.75 -18.27 -12.58
N PHE A 273 10.07 -18.02 -11.48
CA PHE A 273 8.66 -18.40 -11.28
C PHE A 273 7.72 -17.22 -11.04
N VAL A 274 8.24 -16.05 -10.66
CA VAL A 274 7.48 -14.82 -10.43
C VAL A 274 8.16 -13.68 -11.16
N ASP A 275 7.37 -12.81 -11.75
CA ASP A 275 7.83 -11.56 -12.35
C ASP A 275 6.74 -10.51 -12.10
N MET A 276 7.06 -9.51 -11.31
CA MET A 276 6.13 -8.45 -10.91
C MET A 276 6.87 -7.11 -10.85
N LEU A 277 6.26 -6.09 -11.40
CA LEU A 277 6.70 -4.70 -11.27
C LEU A 277 5.55 -3.90 -10.63
N THR A 278 5.77 -3.47 -9.41
CA THR A 278 4.73 -2.87 -8.57
C THR A 278 5.24 -1.63 -7.86
N THR A 279 4.33 -0.77 -7.41
CA THR A 279 4.71 0.29 -6.47
C THR A 279 5.30 -0.33 -5.19
N PRO A 280 6.23 0.35 -4.48
CA PRO A 280 6.97 -0.20 -3.34
C PRO A 280 6.10 -0.79 -2.24
N ASN A 281 5.03 -0.10 -1.93
CA ASN A 281 4.04 -0.42 -0.92
C ASN A 281 2.95 -1.40 -1.39
N HIS A 282 3.06 -1.94 -2.61
CA HIS A 282 2.09 -2.90 -3.13
C HIS A 282 2.06 -4.17 -2.28
N ARG A 283 0.87 -4.71 -2.05
CA ARG A 283 0.67 -5.88 -1.17
C ARG A 283 0.73 -7.17 -1.95
N MET A 284 1.71 -7.99 -1.66
CA MET A 284 1.86 -9.33 -2.18
C MET A 284 1.21 -10.34 -1.24
N TRP A 285 0.55 -11.37 -1.79
CA TRP A 285 0.01 -12.47 -1.01
C TRP A 285 1.10 -13.50 -0.76
N ALA A 286 1.74 -13.44 0.40
CA ALA A 286 2.94 -14.19 0.72
C ALA A 286 2.92 -14.76 2.15
N ALA A 287 3.73 -15.79 2.38
CA ALA A 287 3.91 -16.41 3.70
C ALA A 287 5.40 -16.54 4.03
N PRO A 288 5.80 -16.46 5.32
CA PRO A 288 7.14 -16.84 5.75
C PRO A 288 7.49 -18.28 5.34
N ARG A 289 8.79 -18.57 5.22
CA ARG A 289 9.28 -19.87 4.75
C ARG A 289 9.02 -21.01 5.73
N HIS A 290 8.80 -20.71 7.01
CA HIS A 290 8.58 -21.73 8.02
C HIS A 290 7.35 -22.58 7.71
N GLU A 291 7.44 -23.86 7.99
CA GLU A 291 6.32 -24.80 7.83
C GLU A 291 5.14 -24.36 8.69
N GLY A 292 3.92 -24.49 8.20
CA GLY A 292 2.71 -24.05 8.90
C GLY A 292 2.39 -22.55 8.84
N SER A 293 3.29 -21.69 8.29
CA SER A 293 3.03 -20.26 8.21
C SER A 293 1.86 -19.92 7.26
N LYS A 294 0.91 -19.13 7.75
CA LYS A 294 -0.24 -18.67 6.98
C LYS A 294 0.16 -17.59 5.97
N PHE A 295 -0.50 -17.61 4.80
CA PHE A 295 -0.39 -16.53 3.83
C PHE A 295 -1.03 -15.26 4.37
N ARG A 296 -0.39 -14.13 4.12
CA ARG A 296 -0.83 -12.80 4.51
C ARG A 296 -0.36 -11.75 3.53
N PHE A 297 -0.89 -10.55 3.64
CA PHE A 297 -0.42 -9.42 2.85
C PHE A 297 0.93 -8.92 3.38
N ILE A 298 1.90 -8.81 2.48
CA ILE A 298 3.25 -8.31 2.75
C ILE A 298 3.59 -7.32 1.65
N GLU A 299 4.15 -6.17 2.01
CA GLU A 299 4.56 -5.17 1.01
C GLU A 299 5.65 -5.71 0.11
N ALA A 300 5.60 -5.33 -1.17
CA ALA A 300 6.56 -5.79 -2.16
C ALA A 300 8.00 -5.46 -1.79
N SER A 301 8.25 -4.25 -1.27
CA SER A 301 9.56 -3.81 -0.77
C SER A 301 10.09 -4.63 0.41
N ASN A 302 9.18 -5.18 1.24
CA ASN A 302 9.52 -5.96 2.44
C ASN A 302 9.66 -7.46 2.17
N LEU A 303 9.39 -7.92 0.95
CA LEU A 303 9.61 -9.31 0.60
C LEU A 303 11.10 -9.64 0.59
N THR A 304 11.49 -10.65 1.34
CA THR A 304 12.86 -11.19 1.38
C THR A 304 12.87 -12.65 0.94
N ARG A 305 14.05 -13.27 0.82
CA ARG A 305 14.22 -14.72 0.56
C ARG A 305 13.50 -15.61 1.60
N ARG A 306 13.08 -15.05 2.71
CA ARG A 306 12.39 -15.79 3.78
C ARG A 306 10.88 -15.95 3.54
N TYR A 307 10.36 -15.48 2.40
CA TYR A 307 8.94 -15.54 2.06
C TYR A 307 8.67 -16.48 0.87
N ARG A 308 7.44 -16.96 0.80
CA ARG A 308 6.87 -17.74 -0.29
C ARG A 308 5.71 -16.96 -0.88
N ILE A 309 5.61 -16.87 -2.19
CA ILE A 309 4.50 -16.26 -2.91
C ILE A 309 3.55 -17.36 -3.36
N LYS A 310 2.25 -17.16 -3.17
CA LYS A 310 1.22 -18.13 -3.57
C LYS A 310 0.99 -18.09 -5.08
N ARG A 311 0.90 -19.27 -5.69
CA ARG A 311 0.71 -19.42 -7.15
C ARG A 311 -0.37 -20.42 -7.53
N ASP A 312 -0.79 -21.27 -6.62
CA ASP A 312 -1.84 -22.28 -6.76
C ASP A 312 -3.16 -21.82 -6.13
N ALA A 313 -4.25 -22.51 -6.44
CA ALA A 313 -5.53 -22.35 -5.75
C ALA A 313 -6.33 -23.64 -5.85
N GLY A 314 -7.27 -23.85 -4.94
CA GLY A 314 -8.36 -24.79 -5.10
C GLY A 314 -9.36 -24.29 -6.15
N TRP A 315 -10.12 -25.20 -6.72
CA TRP A 315 -11.22 -24.89 -7.62
C TRP A 315 -12.43 -25.78 -7.33
N ILE A 316 -13.60 -25.20 -7.26
CA ILE A 316 -14.88 -25.92 -7.11
C ILE A 316 -15.64 -25.76 -8.42
N GLY A 317 -15.39 -26.66 -9.35
CA GLY A 317 -16.07 -26.68 -10.65
C GLY A 317 -17.29 -27.58 -10.67
N LYS A 318 -18.04 -27.53 -11.76
CA LYS A 318 -19.21 -28.37 -11.98
C LYS A 318 -18.79 -29.74 -12.49
N GLU A 319 -19.44 -30.79 -12.01
CA GLU A 319 -19.30 -32.14 -12.54
C GLU A 319 -20.43 -32.40 -13.54
N GLU A 320 -20.10 -32.39 -14.83
CA GLU A 320 -21.09 -32.60 -15.91
C GLU A 320 -21.01 -34.03 -16.42
N LYS A 321 -22.18 -34.69 -16.56
CA LYS A 321 -22.24 -36.08 -17.02
C LYS A 321 -22.22 -36.22 -18.54
N LEU A 322 -22.83 -35.25 -19.23
CA LEU A 322 -23.06 -35.31 -20.67
C LEU A 322 -22.61 -34.02 -21.36
N PHE A 323 -21.96 -34.16 -22.47
CA PHE A 323 -21.79 -33.09 -23.46
C PHE A 323 -22.86 -33.20 -24.52
N VAL A 324 -23.50 -32.07 -24.84
CA VAL A 324 -24.57 -32.04 -25.86
C VAL A 324 -24.03 -31.36 -27.13
N LEU A 325 -23.85 -32.15 -28.14
CA LEU A 325 -23.54 -31.66 -29.48
C LEU A 325 -24.84 -31.16 -30.12
N SER A 326 -24.95 -29.90 -30.41
CA SER A 326 -26.19 -29.24 -30.85
C SER A 326 -26.74 -29.85 -32.14
N ALA A 327 -28.05 -29.77 -32.30
CA ALA A 327 -28.70 -30.11 -33.54
C ALA A 327 -28.23 -29.21 -34.69
N VAL A 328 -28.08 -29.75 -35.87
CA VAL A 328 -27.62 -29.02 -37.07
C VAL A 328 -28.53 -29.38 -38.25
N ALA A 329 -29.09 -28.37 -38.87
CA ALA A 329 -29.75 -28.50 -40.16
C ALA A 329 -28.72 -28.26 -41.28
N TYR A 330 -28.53 -29.24 -42.14
CA TYR A 330 -27.57 -29.17 -43.20
C TYR A 330 -28.29 -29.39 -44.57
N GLY A 331 -28.20 -28.40 -45.43
CA GLY A 331 -28.80 -28.46 -46.79
C GLY A 331 -27.72 -28.68 -47.83
N GLN A 332 -27.95 -29.60 -48.76
CA GLN A 332 -27.13 -29.77 -49.94
C GLN A 332 -27.95 -29.91 -51.23
N THR A 333 -27.43 -29.34 -52.29
CA THR A 333 -28.01 -29.52 -53.62
C THR A 333 -27.43 -30.81 -54.19
N VAL A 334 -28.25 -31.80 -54.47
CA VAL A 334 -27.84 -33.05 -55.12
C VAL A 334 -28.31 -33.03 -56.57
N ARG A 335 -27.48 -33.40 -57.52
CA ARG A 335 -27.93 -33.59 -58.93
C ARG A 335 -28.71 -34.89 -58.99
N THR A 336 -29.98 -34.83 -59.26
CA THR A 336 -30.85 -35.97 -59.52
C THR A 336 -31.08 -36.07 -61.05
N VAL A 337 -31.71 -37.14 -61.47
CA VAL A 337 -32.09 -37.37 -62.89
C VAL A 337 -32.96 -36.21 -63.39
N ASN A 338 -33.71 -35.54 -62.47
CA ASN A 338 -34.62 -34.44 -62.77
C ASN A 338 -33.99 -33.06 -62.57
N GLY A 339 -32.67 -32.96 -62.48
CA GLY A 339 -31.93 -31.69 -62.23
C GLY A 339 -31.43 -31.53 -60.77
N PRO A 340 -30.78 -30.41 -60.46
CA PRO A 340 -30.28 -30.13 -59.13
C PRO A 340 -31.45 -29.93 -58.15
N THR A 341 -31.57 -30.88 -57.19
CA THR A 341 -32.56 -30.82 -56.14
C THR A 341 -31.92 -30.49 -54.80
N TRP A 342 -32.49 -29.55 -54.05
CA TRP A 342 -31.98 -29.18 -52.72
C TRP A 342 -32.62 -30.09 -51.63
N TYR A 343 -31.82 -30.76 -50.84
CA TYR A 343 -32.21 -31.58 -49.72
C TYR A 343 -31.71 -31.00 -48.43
N ALA A 344 -32.61 -30.76 -47.46
CA ALA A 344 -32.28 -30.46 -46.10
C ALA A 344 -32.30 -31.77 -45.27
N ARG A 345 -31.21 -32.02 -44.54
CA ARG A 345 -31.15 -33.09 -43.55
C ARG A 345 -30.89 -32.51 -42.20
N GLU A 346 -31.77 -32.84 -41.26
CA GLU A 346 -31.61 -32.46 -39.85
C GLU A 346 -30.89 -33.58 -39.08
N PHE A 347 -29.94 -33.17 -38.29
CA PHE A 347 -29.23 -34.02 -37.36
C PHE A 347 -29.66 -33.61 -35.95
N PRO A 348 -30.37 -34.45 -35.19
CA PRO A 348 -30.81 -34.14 -33.84
C PRO A 348 -29.61 -33.99 -32.90
N ALA A 349 -29.82 -33.28 -31.79
CA ALA A 349 -28.79 -33.14 -30.78
C ALA A 349 -28.26 -34.49 -30.29
N LYS A 350 -26.97 -34.64 -30.17
CA LYS A 350 -26.32 -35.87 -29.73
C LYS A 350 -25.72 -35.68 -28.34
N GLN A 351 -26.11 -36.58 -27.45
CA GLN A 351 -25.55 -36.65 -26.09
C GLN A 351 -24.32 -37.59 -26.08
N ILE A 352 -23.23 -37.10 -25.50
CA ILE A 352 -21.95 -37.80 -25.41
C ILE A 352 -21.50 -37.80 -23.96
N PRO A 353 -21.04 -38.94 -23.39
CA PRO A 353 -20.48 -38.93 -22.04
C PRO A 353 -19.34 -37.91 -21.93
N MET A 354 -19.40 -37.01 -20.94
CA MET A 354 -18.49 -35.89 -20.82
C MET A 354 -17.03 -36.34 -20.78
N ASP A 355 -16.71 -37.37 -19.99
CA ASP A 355 -15.34 -37.84 -19.85
C ASP A 355 -14.76 -38.36 -21.19
N SER A 356 -15.59 -39.05 -22.01
CA SER A 356 -15.20 -39.50 -23.34
C SER A 356 -15.04 -38.32 -24.31
N TRP A 357 -15.95 -37.34 -24.20
CA TRP A 357 -15.84 -36.13 -24.99
C TRP A 357 -14.53 -35.36 -24.69
N LEU A 358 -14.16 -35.21 -23.43
CA LEU A 358 -12.94 -34.50 -23.01
C LEU A 358 -11.68 -35.18 -23.52
N LYS A 359 -11.65 -36.51 -23.56
CA LYS A 359 -10.54 -37.28 -24.16
C LYS A 359 -10.42 -37.01 -25.67
N LEU A 360 -11.53 -37.11 -26.42
CA LEU A 360 -11.56 -36.89 -27.85
C LEU A 360 -11.24 -35.41 -28.20
N PHE A 361 -11.83 -34.46 -27.47
CA PHE A 361 -11.58 -33.05 -27.70
C PHE A 361 -10.14 -32.66 -27.36
N GLY A 362 -9.58 -33.18 -26.27
CA GLY A 362 -8.20 -32.95 -25.87
C GLY A 362 -7.17 -33.38 -26.91
N ILE A 363 -7.30 -34.58 -27.42
CA ILE A 363 -6.38 -35.08 -28.48
C ILE A 363 -6.59 -34.31 -29.78
N TRP A 364 -7.83 -33.90 -30.10
CA TRP A 364 -8.10 -33.08 -31.26
C TRP A 364 -7.49 -31.69 -31.14
N LEU A 365 -7.49 -31.07 -29.96
CA LEU A 365 -6.79 -29.82 -29.73
C LEU A 365 -5.30 -29.93 -30.03
N ALA A 366 -4.67 -31.05 -29.68
CA ALA A 366 -3.27 -31.31 -29.96
C ALA A 366 -3.01 -31.56 -31.47
N LYS A 367 -3.66 -32.55 -32.09
CA LYS A 367 -3.33 -33.06 -33.40
C LYS A 367 -4.46 -33.02 -34.44
N GLY A 368 -5.62 -32.53 -34.06
CA GLY A 368 -6.78 -32.55 -34.92
C GLY A 368 -6.79 -31.45 -35.96
N HIS A 369 -7.50 -31.69 -37.03
CA HIS A 369 -7.79 -30.76 -38.09
C HIS A 369 -9.19 -30.99 -38.63
N THR A 370 -9.75 -29.98 -39.33
CA THR A 370 -11.04 -30.05 -39.99
C THR A 370 -10.89 -29.67 -41.46
N TRP A 371 -11.57 -30.40 -42.31
CA TRP A 371 -11.57 -30.06 -43.73
C TRP A 371 -12.90 -30.43 -44.38
N ARG A 372 -13.18 -29.82 -45.50
CA ARG A 372 -14.39 -30.09 -46.31
C ARG A 372 -13.98 -30.38 -47.75
N ARG A 373 -14.45 -31.52 -48.27
CA ARG A 373 -14.22 -31.85 -49.66
C ARG A 373 -14.91 -30.85 -50.63
N LYS A 374 -14.17 -30.47 -51.69
CA LYS A 374 -14.66 -29.51 -52.65
C LYS A 374 -15.29 -30.16 -53.89
N ASP A 375 -15.01 -31.45 -54.07
CA ASP A 375 -15.42 -32.28 -55.19
C ASP A 375 -16.84 -32.80 -54.96
N GLY A 376 -17.85 -32.19 -55.45
CA GLY A 376 -19.26 -32.63 -55.49
C GLY A 376 -19.84 -33.43 -54.31
N ASN A 377 -19.04 -34.22 -53.67
CA ASN A 377 -19.36 -34.98 -52.45
C ASN A 377 -18.92 -34.16 -51.21
N ARG A 378 -19.76 -33.20 -50.80
CA ARG A 378 -19.48 -32.23 -49.72
C ARG A 378 -19.33 -32.85 -48.33
N GLN A 379 -18.44 -33.79 -48.19
CA GLN A 379 -18.19 -34.50 -46.94
C GLN A 379 -17.46 -33.61 -45.94
N CYS A 380 -18.05 -33.45 -44.76
CA CYS A 380 -17.49 -32.71 -43.60
C CYS A 380 -16.66 -33.72 -42.78
N VAL A 381 -15.38 -33.45 -42.60
CA VAL A 381 -14.43 -34.39 -41.99
C VAL A 381 -13.72 -33.71 -40.82
N VAL A 382 -13.64 -34.43 -39.70
CA VAL A 382 -12.79 -34.14 -38.58
C VAL A 382 -11.69 -35.18 -38.52
N GLY A 383 -10.44 -34.79 -38.71
CA GLY A 383 -9.27 -35.67 -38.79
C GLY A 383 -8.37 -35.58 -37.60
N ILE A 384 -7.77 -36.70 -37.22
CA ILE A 384 -6.71 -36.81 -36.22
C ILE A 384 -5.60 -37.65 -36.81
N THR A 385 -4.40 -37.09 -36.91
CA THR A 385 -3.24 -37.83 -37.47
C THR A 385 -2.29 -38.25 -36.37
N GLN A 386 -1.99 -39.55 -36.24
CA GLN A 386 -1.16 -40.13 -35.19
C GLN A 386 -0.28 -41.23 -35.71
N ASN A 387 0.92 -41.37 -35.16
CA ASN A 387 1.80 -42.48 -35.42
C ASN A 387 1.20 -43.78 -34.88
N VAL A 388 1.47 -44.89 -35.59
CA VAL A 388 1.05 -46.25 -35.18
C VAL A 388 1.68 -46.58 -33.82
N GLY A 389 0.86 -46.95 -32.86
CA GLY A 389 1.29 -47.24 -31.51
C GLY A 389 0.12 -47.27 -30.51
N PRO A 390 0.41 -47.48 -29.21
CA PRO A 390 -0.63 -47.62 -28.18
C PRO A 390 -1.60 -46.40 -28.10
N LEU A 391 -1.10 -45.18 -28.35
CA LEU A 391 -1.92 -43.99 -28.35
C LEU A 391 -2.95 -43.97 -29.48
N LEU A 392 -2.58 -44.49 -30.68
CA LEU A 392 -3.52 -44.59 -31.80
C LEU A 392 -4.72 -45.48 -31.43
N GLU A 393 -4.50 -46.63 -30.76
CA GLU A 393 -5.57 -47.53 -30.34
C GLU A 393 -6.45 -46.89 -29.26
N ARG A 394 -5.87 -46.11 -28.35
CA ARG A 394 -6.64 -45.33 -27.38
C ARG A 394 -7.51 -44.25 -28.07
N ILE A 395 -7.00 -43.58 -29.09
CA ILE A 395 -7.78 -42.59 -29.86
C ILE A 395 -8.96 -43.23 -30.57
N LYS A 396 -8.75 -44.42 -31.15
CA LYS A 396 -9.83 -45.21 -31.77
C LYS A 396 -10.93 -45.54 -30.74
N SER A 397 -10.56 -45.97 -29.54
CA SER A 397 -11.51 -46.25 -28.44
C SER A 397 -12.27 -44.97 -28.07
N TRP A 398 -11.58 -43.81 -27.89
CA TRP A 398 -12.21 -42.55 -27.53
C TRP A 398 -13.22 -42.07 -28.57
N ILE A 399 -12.94 -42.25 -29.88
CA ILE A 399 -13.86 -41.93 -30.97
C ILE A 399 -15.12 -42.80 -30.86
N THR A 400 -14.91 -44.11 -30.62
CA THR A 400 -16.03 -45.05 -30.47
C THR A 400 -16.84 -44.84 -29.22
N GLU A 401 -16.18 -44.52 -28.09
CA GLU A 401 -16.86 -44.15 -26.83
C GLU A 401 -17.76 -42.92 -26.99
N CYS A 402 -17.38 -41.98 -27.87
CA CYS A 402 -18.21 -40.83 -28.22
C CYS A 402 -19.35 -41.17 -29.21
N GLY A 403 -19.47 -42.44 -29.62
CA GLY A 403 -20.46 -42.92 -30.56
C GLY A 403 -20.25 -42.40 -31.99
N PHE A 404 -19.00 -42.21 -32.41
CA PHE A 404 -18.61 -41.91 -33.78
C PHE A 404 -17.93 -43.10 -34.42
N SER A 405 -18.14 -43.25 -35.74
CA SER A 405 -17.35 -44.13 -36.60
C SER A 405 -16.20 -43.36 -37.26
N TYR A 406 -15.13 -44.05 -37.56
CA TYR A 406 -13.98 -43.45 -38.24
C TYR A 406 -13.51 -44.30 -39.41
N TYR A 407 -12.86 -43.65 -40.38
CA TYR A 407 -12.10 -44.29 -41.46
C TYR A 407 -10.61 -44.05 -41.19
N ALA A 408 -9.80 -45.10 -41.28
CA ALA A 408 -8.36 -45.03 -41.04
C ALA A 408 -7.58 -45.23 -42.33
N HIS A 409 -6.73 -44.28 -42.67
CA HIS A 409 -5.84 -44.36 -43.84
C HIS A 409 -4.42 -43.89 -43.51
N LYS A 410 -3.44 -44.21 -44.37
CA LYS A 410 -2.07 -43.74 -44.19
C LYS A 410 -2.02 -42.22 -44.28
N GLY A 411 -1.44 -41.59 -43.29
CA GLY A 411 -1.23 -40.13 -43.24
C GLY A 411 -0.14 -39.68 -44.20
N SER A 412 -0.22 -38.45 -44.67
CA SER A 412 0.80 -37.82 -45.54
C SER A 412 2.12 -37.47 -44.83
N LEU A 413 2.17 -37.54 -43.50
CA LEU A 413 3.28 -37.07 -42.66
C LEU A 413 4.36 -38.15 -42.37
N GLY A 414 4.40 -39.27 -43.10
CA GLY A 414 5.42 -40.26 -42.91
C GLY A 414 4.92 -41.71 -43.03
N LYS A 415 5.85 -42.70 -43.17
CA LYS A 415 5.50 -44.11 -43.39
C LYS A 415 4.75 -44.79 -42.23
N SER A 416 4.83 -44.25 -41.02
CA SER A 416 4.20 -44.78 -39.80
C SER A 416 2.99 -43.99 -39.33
N ALA A 417 2.59 -42.88 -39.98
CA ALA A 417 1.46 -42.08 -39.55
C ALA A 417 0.15 -42.61 -40.15
N MET A 418 -0.89 -42.66 -39.30
CA MET A 418 -2.28 -42.96 -39.66
C MET A 418 -3.16 -41.75 -39.40
N THR A 419 -4.08 -41.44 -40.32
CA THR A 419 -5.10 -40.43 -40.12
C THR A 419 -6.45 -41.12 -39.87
N LEU A 420 -7.09 -40.80 -38.77
CA LEU A 420 -8.44 -41.22 -38.44
C LEU A 420 -9.40 -40.10 -38.84
N GLU A 421 -10.29 -40.36 -39.79
CA GLU A 421 -11.26 -39.41 -40.30
C GLU A 421 -12.67 -39.73 -39.77
N ILE A 422 -13.28 -38.79 -39.09
CA ILE A 422 -14.66 -38.86 -38.62
C ILE A 422 -15.55 -38.06 -39.57
N SER A 423 -16.47 -38.73 -40.24
CA SER A 423 -17.43 -38.11 -41.15
C SER A 423 -18.70 -37.76 -40.38
N SER A 424 -18.76 -36.52 -39.84
CA SER A 424 -19.90 -36.04 -39.11
C SER A 424 -20.08 -34.52 -39.32
N VAL A 425 -21.23 -34.13 -39.83
CA VAL A 425 -21.56 -32.73 -40.07
C VAL A 425 -21.62 -31.93 -38.74
N GLN A 426 -22.30 -32.49 -37.76
CA GLN A 426 -22.40 -31.85 -36.43
C GLN A 426 -21.04 -31.65 -35.79
N LEU A 427 -20.19 -32.70 -35.77
CA LEU A 427 -18.87 -32.63 -35.17
C LEU A 427 -17.99 -31.63 -35.94
N TYR A 428 -18.07 -31.61 -37.26
CA TYR A 428 -17.35 -30.67 -38.11
C TYR A 428 -17.77 -29.23 -37.81
N GLU A 429 -19.08 -28.96 -37.78
CA GLU A 429 -19.61 -27.60 -37.48
C GLU A 429 -19.18 -27.11 -36.09
N TYR A 430 -19.15 -28.00 -35.10
CA TYR A 430 -18.64 -27.66 -33.77
C TYR A 430 -17.11 -27.44 -33.76
N MET A 431 -16.33 -28.31 -34.42
CA MET A 431 -14.87 -28.26 -34.38
C MET A 431 -14.28 -27.14 -35.23
N ARG A 432 -14.93 -26.74 -36.34
CA ARG A 432 -14.39 -25.72 -37.22
C ARG A 432 -14.26 -24.34 -36.59
N GLN A 433 -15.02 -24.03 -35.51
CA GLN A 433 -14.94 -22.76 -34.80
C GLN A 433 -13.60 -22.53 -34.13
N PHE A 434 -12.88 -23.60 -33.83
CA PHE A 434 -11.57 -23.51 -33.17
C PHE A 434 -10.41 -23.24 -34.15
N GLY A 435 -10.70 -23.15 -35.44
CA GLY A 435 -9.76 -22.75 -36.48
C GLY A 435 -8.57 -23.71 -36.69
N LYS A 436 -7.46 -23.13 -37.12
CA LYS A 436 -6.18 -23.83 -37.35
C LYS A 436 -5.37 -23.93 -36.06
N SER A 437 -4.26 -24.65 -36.08
CA SER A 437 -3.39 -24.95 -34.92
C SER A 437 -3.04 -23.71 -34.09
N HIS A 438 -2.86 -22.55 -34.71
CA HIS A 438 -2.51 -21.30 -34.02
C HIS A 438 -3.72 -20.49 -33.50
N GLU A 439 -4.94 -20.90 -33.82
CA GLU A 439 -6.19 -20.27 -33.46
C GLU A 439 -6.94 -21.06 -32.37
N LYS A 440 -6.56 -22.32 -32.16
CA LYS A 440 -7.21 -23.23 -31.20
C LYS A 440 -7.29 -22.63 -29.80
N TYR A 441 -8.38 -22.95 -29.08
CA TYR A 441 -8.66 -22.52 -27.70
C TYR A 441 -9.59 -23.53 -27.01
N ILE A 442 -9.67 -23.47 -25.69
CA ILE A 442 -10.62 -24.23 -24.88
C ILE A 442 -11.84 -23.36 -24.61
N PRO A 443 -13.06 -23.79 -24.98
CA PRO A 443 -14.27 -23.03 -24.70
C PRO A 443 -14.51 -22.87 -23.19
N ILE A 444 -15.13 -21.75 -22.83
CA ILE A 444 -15.33 -21.34 -21.44
C ILE A 444 -16.13 -22.38 -20.63
N GLU A 445 -17.09 -23.02 -21.25
CA GLU A 445 -17.94 -24.06 -20.64
C GLU A 445 -17.09 -25.23 -20.11
N LEU A 446 -16.08 -25.66 -20.87
CA LEU A 446 -15.18 -26.72 -20.43
C LEU A 446 -14.23 -26.26 -19.35
N LYS A 447 -13.87 -24.98 -19.30
CA LYS A 447 -13.02 -24.42 -18.25
C LYS A 447 -13.73 -24.28 -16.90
N THR A 448 -15.06 -24.43 -16.84
CA THR A 448 -15.84 -24.43 -15.60
C THR A 448 -16.04 -25.79 -14.97
N LEU A 449 -15.57 -26.85 -15.59
CA LEU A 449 -15.69 -28.23 -15.13
C LEU A 449 -14.88 -28.47 -13.83
N SER A 450 -15.17 -29.62 -13.20
CA SER A 450 -14.48 -30.06 -11.98
C SER A 450 -12.99 -30.32 -12.24
N PRO A 451 -12.14 -30.21 -11.20
CA PRO A 451 -10.70 -30.54 -11.33
C PRO A 451 -10.45 -31.94 -11.91
N ARG A 452 -11.29 -32.91 -11.60
CA ARG A 452 -11.24 -34.29 -12.13
C ARG A 452 -11.43 -34.28 -13.65
N GLN A 453 -12.45 -33.62 -14.14
CA GLN A 453 -12.76 -33.54 -15.56
C GLN A 453 -11.72 -32.70 -16.33
N LEU A 454 -11.25 -31.61 -15.73
CA LEU A 454 -10.14 -30.83 -16.29
C LEU A 454 -8.84 -31.65 -16.41
N SER A 455 -8.58 -32.55 -15.45
CA SER A 455 -7.45 -33.49 -15.54
C SER A 455 -7.58 -34.43 -16.74
N ILE A 456 -8.76 -34.97 -17.03
CA ILE A 456 -9.00 -35.83 -18.21
C ILE A 456 -8.69 -35.07 -19.50
N LEU A 457 -9.18 -33.84 -19.62
CA LEU A 457 -8.88 -33.01 -20.79
C LEU A 457 -7.38 -32.75 -20.92
N TYR A 458 -6.73 -32.32 -19.81
CA TYR A 458 -5.30 -32.01 -19.78
C TYR A 458 -4.44 -33.23 -20.12
N GLU A 459 -4.74 -34.42 -19.57
CA GLU A 459 -4.03 -35.66 -19.85
C GLU A 459 -4.16 -36.10 -21.31
N ALA A 460 -5.33 -35.93 -21.92
CA ALA A 460 -5.54 -36.21 -23.35
C ALA A 460 -4.72 -35.25 -24.23
N MET A 461 -4.60 -33.97 -23.85
CA MET A 461 -3.75 -33.01 -24.56
C MET A 461 -2.26 -33.34 -24.39
N MET A 462 -1.85 -33.70 -23.15
CA MET A 462 -0.47 -34.06 -22.83
C MET A 462 0.01 -35.36 -23.49
N ALA A 463 -0.90 -36.24 -23.85
CA ALA A 463 -0.54 -37.53 -24.47
C ALA A 463 0.26 -37.37 -25.76
N GLU A 464 0.19 -36.20 -26.42
CA GLU A 464 0.89 -35.98 -27.70
C GLU A 464 1.81 -34.73 -27.66
N ASP A 465 1.28 -33.55 -27.34
CA ASP A 465 2.05 -32.30 -27.34
C ASP A 465 2.73 -32.04 -25.98
N GLY A 466 2.67 -33.00 -25.08
CA GLY A 466 3.28 -32.93 -23.75
C GLY A 466 4.66 -33.59 -23.67
N SER A 467 5.48 -33.04 -22.78
CA SER A 467 6.75 -33.66 -22.39
C SER A 467 6.84 -33.78 -20.88
N HIS A 468 7.21 -34.99 -20.40
CA HIS A 468 7.48 -35.22 -18.98
C HIS A 468 8.98 -35.04 -18.75
N ARG A 469 9.37 -34.08 -17.96
CA ARG A 469 10.77 -33.81 -17.62
C ARG A 469 11.18 -34.54 -16.34
N SER A 470 12.46 -34.94 -16.28
CA SER A 470 13.04 -35.76 -15.23
C SER A 470 12.90 -35.26 -13.80
N TYR A 471 12.50 -33.99 -13.60
CA TYR A 471 12.32 -33.38 -12.28
C TYR A 471 10.85 -33.20 -11.88
N GLY A 472 9.90 -33.92 -12.48
CA GLY A 472 8.49 -33.88 -12.13
C GLY A 472 7.78 -32.59 -12.59
N THR A 473 8.17 -32.07 -13.75
CA THR A 473 7.53 -30.94 -14.40
C THR A 473 7.00 -31.36 -15.75
N ASP A 474 5.69 -31.36 -15.93
CA ASP A 474 5.05 -31.56 -17.23
C ASP A 474 5.07 -30.23 -18.00
N GLN A 475 5.28 -30.33 -19.30
CA GLN A 475 5.31 -29.19 -20.21
C GLN A 475 4.46 -29.47 -21.45
N TYR A 476 3.46 -28.64 -21.68
CA TYR A 476 2.62 -28.63 -22.88
C TYR A 476 3.14 -27.57 -23.86
N ALA A 477 3.21 -27.88 -25.13
CA ALA A 477 3.69 -26.99 -26.18
C ALA A 477 2.55 -26.61 -27.15
N SER A 478 2.40 -25.34 -27.48
CA SER A 478 1.40 -24.86 -28.42
C SER A 478 1.90 -23.67 -29.25
N VAL A 479 1.51 -23.59 -30.53
CA VAL A 479 1.69 -22.41 -31.36
C VAL A 479 0.54 -21.39 -31.22
N SER A 480 -0.55 -21.77 -30.52
CA SER A 480 -1.63 -20.88 -30.16
C SER A 480 -1.36 -20.27 -28.78
N ARG A 481 -1.22 -18.94 -28.72
CA ARG A 481 -1.12 -18.22 -27.43
C ARG A 481 -2.38 -18.41 -26.59
N ARG A 482 -3.56 -18.33 -27.23
CA ARG A 482 -4.85 -18.48 -26.56
C ARG A 482 -4.98 -19.86 -25.93
N LEU A 483 -4.63 -20.93 -26.68
CA LEU A 483 -4.64 -22.30 -26.14
C LEU A 483 -3.64 -22.46 -24.97
N ALA A 484 -2.45 -21.88 -25.09
CA ALA A 484 -1.47 -21.89 -23.99
C ALA A 484 -1.98 -21.17 -22.75
N ASP A 485 -2.67 -20.05 -22.93
CA ASP A 485 -3.32 -19.29 -21.85
C ASP A 485 -4.45 -20.10 -21.19
N ASP A 486 -5.30 -20.79 -21.98
CA ASP A 486 -6.35 -21.68 -21.49
C ASP A 486 -5.77 -22.89 -20.73
N VAL A 487 -4.71 -23.49 -21.24
CA VAL A 487 -3.99 -24.59 -20.54
C VAL A 487 -3.41 -24.10 -19.21
N SER A 488 -2.87 -22.91 -19.18
CA SER A 488 -2.41 -22.27 -17.93
C SER A 488 -3.55 -22.14 -16.91
N GLU A 489 -4.73 -21.73 -17.35
CA GLU A 489 -5.92 -21.60 -16.49
C GLU A 489 -6.40 -22.96 -15.94
N ILE A 490 -6.48 -24.00 -16.79
CA ILE A 490 -6.90 -25.32 -16.30
C ILE A 490 -5.88 -25.94 -15.35
N ILE A 491 -4.58 -25.72 -15.55
CA ILE A 491 -3.53 -26.13 -14.61
C ILE A 491 -3.74 -25.49 -13.24
N LEU A 492 -4.08 -24.18 -13.20
CA LEU A 492 -4.41 -23.51 -11.94
C LEU A 492 -5.64 -24.15 -11.28
N LYS A 493 -6.72 -24.38 -12.03
CA LYS A 493 -7.95 -25.02 -11.57
C LYS A 493 -7.79 -26.48 -11.14
N MET A 494 -6.74 -27.14 -11.61
CA MET A 494 -6.31 -28.47 -11.13
C MET A 494 -5.47 -28.39 -9.85
N GLY A 495 -5.35 -27.23 -9.20
CA GLY A 495 -4.60 -27.05 -7.95
C GLY A 495 -3.07 -27.02 -8.14
N SER A 496 -2.58 -26.65 -9.32
CA SER A 496 -1.16 -26.58 -9.65
C SER A 496 -0.74 -25.17 -10.08
N ALA A 497 0.55 -24.90 -10.09
CA ALA A 497 1.09 -23.59 -10.47
C ALA A 497 1.61 -23.59 -11.92
N PRO A 498 0.96 -22.89 -12.86
CA PRO A 498 1.41 -22.78 -14.23
C PRO A 498 2.55 -21.76 -14.39
N THR A 499 3.35 -21.95 -15.43
CA THR A 499 4.31 -20.96 -15.94
C THR A 499 4.34 -21.05 -17.46
N ILE A 500 4.26 -19.92 -18.15
CA ILE A 500 4.37 -19.85 -19.62
C ILE A 500 5.73 -19.25 -19.97
N SER A 501 6.44 -19.92 -20.85
CA SER A 501 7.63 -19.40 -21.52
C SER A 501 7.44 -19.44 -23.04
N VAL A 502 8.11 -18.54 -23.75
CA VAL A 502 8.01 -18.43 -25.21
C VAL A 502 9.33 -18.85 -25.84
N ASP A 503 9.29 -19.89 -26.62
CA ASP A 503 10.41 -20.27 -27.47
C ASP A 503 10.30 -19.53 -28.82
N LYS A 504 11.23 -18.63 -29.04
CA LYS A 504 11.34 -17.81 -30.25
C LYS A 504 12.28 -18.45 -31.29
N SER A 505 12.92 -19.57 -30.98
CA SER A 505 13.86 -20.25 -31.91
C SER A 505 13.22 -20.58 -33.26
N PRO A 506 11.94 -21.03 -33.33
CA PRO A 506 11.28 -21.32 -34.60
C PRO A 506 11.16 -20.11 -35.55
N LEU A 507 11.16 -18.88 -35.03
CA LEU A 507 11.11 -17.66 -35.84
C LEU A 507 12.29 -17.52 -36.81
N ARG A 508 13.45 -18.09 -36.47
CA ARG A 508 14.65 -18.14 -37.35
C ARG A 508 14.41 -18.91 -38.64
N TYR A 509 13.40 -19.79 -38.64
CA TYR A 509 13.02 -20.62 -39.76
C TYR A 509 11.68 -20.21 -40.39
N GLY A 510 11.19 -19.02 -40.10
CA GLY A 510 9.92 -18.52 -40.64
C GLY A 510 8.67 -19.14 -39.99
N HIS A 511 8.81 -19.87 -38.88
CA HIS A 511 7.72 -20.47 -38.14
C HIS A 511 7.22 -19.53 -37.02
N LYS A 512 6.02 -19.79 -36.49
CA LYS A 512 5.46 -19.07 -35.36
C LYS A 512 6.19 -19.44 -34.06
N PRO A 513 6.23 -18.55 -33.05
CA PRO A 513 6.79 -18.87 -31.75
C PRO A 513 5.99 -20.01 -31.09
N VAL A 514 6.66 -20.80 -30.25
CA VAL A 514 6.03 -21.86 -29.46
C VAL A 514 5.88 -21.41 -28.03
N TYR A 515 4.67 -21.53 -27.50
CA TYR A 515 4.36 -21.26 -26.10
C TYR A 515 4.46 -22.57 -25.32
N LEU A 516 5.33 -22.57 -24.31
CA LEU A 516 5.61 -23.71 -23.44
C LEU A 516 4.96 -23.49 -22.08
N VAL A 517 3.92 -24.24 -21.77
CA VAL A 517 3.19 -24.17 -20.50
C VAL A 517 3.67 -25.27 -19.58
N SER A 518 4.30 -24.90 -18.48
CA SER A 518 4.83 -25.84 -17.50
C SER A 518 3.88 -26.00 -16.32
N LYS A 519 3.52 -27.25 -15.99
CA LYS A 519 2.83 -27.65 -14.76
C LYS A 519 3.85 -28.22 -13.79
N ASN A 520 3.90 -27.69 -12.57
CA ASN A 520 4.73 -28.27 -11.54
C ASN A 520 4.01 -29.45 -10.89
N THR A 521 4.47 -30.67 -11.15
CA THR A 521 3.87 -31.91 -10.63
C THR A 521 4.23 -32.20 -9.18
N ARG A 522 5.33 -31.64 -8.65
CA ARG A 522 5.59 -31.65 -7.23
C ARG A 522 4.65 -30.64 -6.58
N LYS A 523 4.02 -30.99 -5.46
CA LYS A 523 3.12 -30.11 -4.66
C LYS A 523 3.77 -28.79 -4.20
N ILE A 524 4.76 -28.28 -4.93
CA ILE A 524 5.42 -26.99 -4.71
C ILE A 524 4.65 -25.98 -5.54
N SER A 525 3.51 -25.63 -5.03
CA SER A 525 2.68 -24.54 -5.52
C SER A 525 3.21 -23.15 -5.10
N ARG A 526 4.32 -23.10 -4.35
CA ARG A 526 4.87 -21.92 -3.71
C ARG A 526 6.25 -21.63 -4.26
N THR A 527 6.48 -20.40 -4.64
CA THR A 527 7.78 -19.96 -5.13
C THR A 527 8.60 -19.43 -3.97
N LEU A 528 9.77 -19.97 -3.77
CA LEU A 528 10.77 -19.42 -2.87
C LEU A 528 11.52 -18.31 -3.60
N LEU A 529 11.67 -17.18 -2.96
CA LEU A 529 12.55 -16.12 -3.43
C LEU A 529 14.00 -16.52 -3.13
N ASN A 530 14.79 -16.68 -4.18
CA ASN A 530 16.19 -17.08 -4.10
C ASN A 530 17.07 -15.94 -4.66
N GLU A 531 17.96 -15.39 -3.85
CA GLU A 531 18.83 -14.26 -4.24
C GLU A 531 19.77 -14.55 -5.40
N HIS A 532 20.12 -15.83 -5.65
CA HIS A 532 20.97 -16.20 -6.77
C HIS A 532 20.21 -16.28 -8.11
N VAL A 533 18.89 -16.44 -8.08
CA VAL A 533 18.04 -16.65 -9.26
C VAL A 533 17.05 -15.50 -9.43
N ASP A 534 16.58 -14.94 -8.33
CA ASP A 534 15.55 -13.91 -8.31
C ASP A 534 16.22 -12.54 -8.15
N LYS A 535 15.99 -11.66 -9.13
CA LYS A 535 16.42 -10.27 -9.08
C LYS A 535 15.40 -9.45 -8.31
N ARG A 536 15.89 -8.63 -7.40
CA ARG A 536 15.12 -7.62 -6.70
C ARG A 536 15.80 -6.28 -6.91
N GLU A 537 15.16 -5.42 -7.64
CA GLU A 537 15.75 -4.13 -8.04
C GLU A 537 14.70 -3.02 -8.03
N TRP A 538 15.18 -1.82 -7.80
CA TRP A 538 14.40 -0.61 -7.95
C TRP A 538 14.55 -0.12 -9.38
N VAL A 539 13.42 0.02 -10.07
CA VAL A 539 13.37 0.47 -11.46
C VAL A 539 12.74 1.84 -11.50
N ASP A 540 13.39 2.78 -12.14
CA ASP A 540 12.78 4.07 -12.44
C ASP A 540 11.68 3.86 -13.48
N TYR A 541 10.47 4.26 -13.13
CA TYR A 541 9.28 4.04 -13.94
C TYR A 541 8.59 5.37 -14.21
N ASP A 542 8.30 5.60 -15.48
CA ASP A 542 7.49 6.73 -15.94
C ASP A 542 6.40 6.15 -16.84
N GLY A 543 5.18 6.12 -16.36
CA GLY A 543 4.08 5.49 -17.09
C GLY A 543 2.83 5.34 -16.24
N THR A 544 1.83 4.66 -16.76
CA THR A 544 0.57 4.45 -16.07
C THR A 544 0.61 3.17 -15.21
N VAL A 545 0.16 3.25 -13.98
CA VAL A 545 -0.02 2.11 -13.07
C VAL A 545 -1.50 1.79 -12.89
N TYR A 546 -1.81 0.55 -12.64
CA TYR A 546 -3.17 0.02 -12.64
C TYR A 546 -3.46 -0.76 -11.37
N CYS A 547 -4.69 -0.64 -10.88
CA CYS A 547 -5.18 -1.46 -9.78
C CYS A 547 -6.66 -1.79 -9.97
N VAL A 548 -7.10 -2.91 -9.44
CA VAL A 548 -8.49 -3.34 -9.46
C VAL A 548 -8.94 -3.65 -8.03
N GLU A 549 -10.16 -3.31 -7.70
CA GLU A 549 -10.76 -3.66 -6.42
C GLU A 549 -11.72 -4.83 -6.59
N VAL A 550 -11.45 -5.94 -5.91
CA VAL A 550 -12.29 -7.15 -5.94
C VAL A 550 -12.73 -7.53 -4.51
N PRO A 551 -13.86 -8.27 -4.36
CA PRO A 551 -14.37 -8.64 -3.03
C PRO A 551 -13.37 -9.39 -2.15
N ASN A 552 -12.60 -10.33 -2.71
CA ASN A 552 -11.64 -11.15 -1.97
C ASN A 552 -10.27 -10.47 -1.78
N HIS A 553 -10.09 -9.26 -2.33
CA HIS A 553 -8.87 -8.44 -2.24
C HIS A 553 -7.58 -9.10 -2.75
N ILE A 554 -7.67 -10.25 -3.39
CA ILE A 554 -6.56 -11.00 -3.96
C ILE A 554 -6.92 -11.35 -5.40
N VAL A 555 -6.07 -10.99 -6.34
CA VAL A 555 -6.24 -11.20 -7.77
C VAL A 555 -5.13 -12.06 -8.33
N TYR A 556 -5.45 -12.83 -9.39
CA TYR A 556 -4.46 -13.63 -10.09
C TYR A 556 -3.90 -12.84 -11.25
N VAL A 557 -2.65 -12.47 -11.14
CA VAL A 557 -1.94 -11.62 -12.12
C VAL A 557 -0.71 -12.32 -12.64
N ARG A 558 -0.27 -11.94 -13.84
CA ARG A 558 1.00 -12.37 -14.40
C ARG A 558 1.73 -11.23 -15.12
N ARG A 559 3.03 -11.34 -15.17
CA ARG A 559 3.92 -10.57 -16.01
C ARG A 559 4.92 -11.53 -16.66
N ASN A 560 5.21 -11.35 -17.93
CA ASN A 560 6.14 -12.23 -18.68
C ASN A 560 5.81 -13.74 -18.53
N GLY A 561 4.52 -14.11 -18.51
CA GLY A 561 4.06 -15.50 -18.41
C GLY A 561 4.19 -16.15 -17.03
N LYS A 562 4.60 -15.40 -15.98
CA LYS A 562 4.80 -15.89 -14.62
C LYS A 562 3.70 -15.35 -13.71
N ALA A 563 2.80 -16.25 -13.32
CA ALA A 563 1.59 -15.87 -12.58
C ALA A 563 1.70 -16.10 -11.07
N CYS A 564 1.07 -15.22 -10.29
CA CYS A 564 0.94 -15.35 -8.84
C CYS A 564 -0.30 -14.62 -8.31
N TRP A 565 -0.66 -14.94 -7.08
CA TRP A 565 -1.68 -14.21 -6.33
C TRP A 565 -1.07 -12.95 -5.72
N SER A 566 -1.73 -11.83 -5.91
CA SER A 566 -1.29 -10.53 -5.43
C SER A 566 -2.45 -9.78 -4.80
N GLY A 567 -2.15 -8.96 -3.81
CA GLY A 567 -3.15 -8.17 -3.11
C GLY A 567 -3.61 -6.96 -3.90
N ASN A 568 -4.59 -6.28 -3.34
CA ASN A 568 -5.29 -5.13 -3.91
C ASN A 568 -5.16 -3.90 -2.99
N SER A 569 -5.68 -2.75 -3.41
CA SER A 569 -5.43 -1.40 -2.92
C SER A 569 -6.11 -0.99 -1.60
N TRP A 570 -5.88 0.24 -1.20
CA TRP A 570 -6.17 1.04 -0.02
C TRP A 570 -7.58 0.94 0.62
N TRP A 571 -8.67 0.71 -0.13
CA TRP A 571 -10.07 0.78 0.33
C TRP A 571 -10.54 -0.39 1.22
N LEU A 572 -9.61 -1.16 1.76
CA LEU A 572 -9.91 -2.43 2.43
C LEU A 572 -10.59 -2.26 3.79
N LYS A 573 -10.24 -1.22 4.55
CA LYS A 573 -10.76 -0.98 5.90
C LYS A 573 -12.27 -0.72 5.89
N ASP A 574 -12.75 0.20 5.07
CA ASP A 574 -14.18 0.52 4.94
C ASP A 574 -15.02 -0.69 4.52
N THR A 575 -14.45 -1.53 3.67
CA THR A 575 -15.09 -2.78 3.23
C THR A 575 -15.16 -3.83 4.35
N GLN A 576 -14.11 -3.97 5.16
CA GLN A 576 -14.13 -4.91 6.28
C GLN A 576 -15.10 -4.46 7.37
N LEU A 577 -15.17 -3.19 7.68
CA LEU A 577 -16.16 -2.61 8.60
C LEU A 577 -17.59 -2.90 8.12
N LYS A 578 -17.87 -2.73 6.83
CA LYS A 578 -19.18 -3.08 6.26
C LYS A 578 -19.51 -4.57 6.38
N TYR A 579 -18.54 -5.45 6.09
CA TYR A 579 -18.77 -6.89 6.23
C TYR A 579 -18.88 -7.33 7.68
N MET A 580 -18.15 -6.73 8.58
CA MET A 580 -18.29 -6.96 10.01
C MET A 580 -19.69 -6.57 10.47
N ASN A 581 -20.21 -5.39 10.06
CA ASN A 581 -21.56 -4.95 10.39
C ASN A 581 -22.64 -5.87 9.78
N ILE A 582 -22.50 -6.26 8.51
CA ILE A 582 -23.40 -7.24 7.88
C ILE A 582 -23.33 -8.61 8.58
N GLY A 583 -22.14 -9.02 9.02
CA GLY A 583 -21.93 -10.23 9.80
C GLY A 583 -22.59 -10.14 11.17
N LEU A 584 -22.41 -9.04 11.87
CA LEU A 584 -23.07 -8.78 13.16
C LEU A 584 -24.59 -8.73 13.02
N GLU A 585 -25.12 -8.07 11.97
CA GLU A 585 -26.56 -8.04 11.68
C GLU A 585 -27.11 -9.43 11.38
N ARG A 586 -26.41 -10.25 10.56
CA ARG A 586 -26.89 -11.59 10.17
C ARG A 586 -26.70 -12.67 11.22
N TYR A 587 -25.66 -12.57 12.03
CA TYR A 587 -25.24 -13.62 12.97
C TYR A 587 -25.29 -13.18 14.43
N GLY A 588 -25.52 -11.90 14.69
CA GLY A 588 -25.70 -11.35 16.03
C GLY A 588 -27.07 -11.72 16.63
N GLU A 589 -28.05 -11.99 15.77
CA GLU A 589 -29.35 -12.46 16.19
C GLU A 589 -29.49 -13.97 15.95
N PRO A 590 -29.84 -14.77 16.99
CA PRO A 590 -30.07 -16.20 16.85
C PRO A 590 -31.26 -16.46 15.93
N VAL A 591 -31.11 -17.40 15.00
CA VAL A 591 -32.19 -17.82 14.12
C VAL A 591 -33.08 -18.78 14.88
N ALA A 592 -34.37 -18.44 15.00
CA ALA A 592 -35.38 -19.33 15.59
C ALA A 592 -35.64 -20.49 14.63
N ASP A 593 -35.23 -21.70 14.97
CA ASP A 593 -35.56 -22.95 14.28
C ASP A 593 -36.71 -23.63 15.00
N ILE A 594 -37.88 -23.63 14.34
CA ILE A 594 -39.10 -24.18 14.92
C ILE A 594 -39.43 -25.49 14.21
N SER A 595 -39.31 -26.60 14.92
CA SER A 595 -39.75 -27.93 14.45
C SER A 595 -41.01 -28.40 15.13
N HIS A 596 -41.83 -29.16 14.43
CA HIS A 596 -43.09 -29.71 14.92
C HIS A 596 -43.18 -31.19 14.59
N GLU A 597 -43.53 -32.00 15.58
CA GLU A 597 -43.82 -33.43 15.40
C GLU A 597 -45.25 -33.64 14.91
N GLY A 598 -45.40 -34.17 13.69
CA GLY A 598 -46.66 -34.46 13.05
C GLY A 598 -47.15 -33.39 12.07
N THR A 599 -48.38 -33.51 11.63
CA THR A 599 -48.98 -32.63 10.62
C THR A 599 -49.56 -31.37 11.25
N ILE A 600 -49.18 -30.20 10.79
CA ILE A 600 -49.73 -28.90 11.22
C ILE A 600 -50.68 -28.32 10.14
N THR A 601 -51.68 -27.61 10.59
CA THR A 601 -52.62 -26.90 9.69
C THR A 601 -51.94 -25.66 9.10
N PRO A 602 -52.31 -25.20 7.90
CA PRO A 602 -51.74 -23.99 7.30
C PRO A 602 -51.83 -22.74 8.20
N ALA A 603 -52.91 -22.60 8.96
CA ALA A 603 -53.11 -21.50 9.91
C ALA A 603 -52.12 -21.56 11.09
N GLN A 604 -51.79 -22.75 11.62
CA GLN A 604 -50.78 -22.94 12.65
C GLN A 604 -49.40 -22.66 12.12
N ARG A 605 -49.11 -23.11 10.88
CA ARG A 605 -47.85 -22.83 10.21
C ARG A 605 -47.58 -21.31 10.06
N THR A 606 -48.58 -20.58 9.58
CA THR A 606 -48.47 -19.11 9.42
C THR A 606 -48.24 -18.41 10.77
N LYS A 607 -48.85 -18.89 11.86
CA LYS A 607 -48.62 -18.33 13.20
C LYS A 607 -47.20 -18.58 13.67
N LEU A 608 -46.63 -19.76 13.45
CA LEU A 608 -45.21 -20.07 13.79
C LEU A 608 -44.21 -19.30 12.93
N GLU A 609 -44.50 -19.16 11.65
CA GLU A 609 -43.68 -18.34 10.75
C GLU A 609 -43.69 -16.86 11.15
N ASN A 610 -44.81 -16.30 11.53
CA ASN A 610 -44.95 -14.93 12.03
C ASN A 610 -44.25 -14.76 13.38
N PHE A 611 -44.30 -15.77 14.27
CA PHE A 611 -43.54 -15.75 15.50
C PHE A 611 -42.03 -15.77 15.24
N ALA A 612 -41.54 -16.66 14.38
CA ALA A 612 -40.13 -16.74 14.00
C ALA A 612 -39.60 -15.43 13.40
N LYS A 613 -40.42 -14.71 12.64
CA LYS A 613 -40.05 -13.41 12.04
C LYS A 613 -40.04 -12.26 13.04
N ASN A 614 -40.83 -12.33 14.12
CA ASN A 614 -41.03 -11.23 15.06
C ASN A 614 -40.47 -11.50 16.46
N VAL A 615 -39.71 -12.58 16.62
CA VAL A 615 -39.02 -12.88 17.89
C VAL A 615 -38.00 -11.79 18.20
N GLN A 616 -38.19 -11.13 19.34
CA GLN A 616 -37.28 -10.13 19.89
C GLN A 616 -36.72 -10.59 21.25
N SER A 617 -35.61 -10.01 21.68
CA SER A 617 -35.10 -10.24 23.03
C SER A 617 -36.17 -9.87 24.07
N ARG A 618 -36.59 -10.78 24.90
CA ARG A 618 -37.71 -10.75 25.87
C ARG A 618 -39.05 -11.20 25.34
N SER A 619 -39.17 -11.82 24.16
CA SER A 619 -40.38 -12.48 23.72
C SER A 619 -40.58 -13.80 24.51
N GLY A 620 -41.72 -13.96 25.17
CA GLY A 620 -42.10 -15.22 25.80
C GLY A 620 -42.95 -16.05 24.82
N LEU A 621 -42.69 -17.35 24.72
CA LEU A 621 -43.48 -18.27 23.93
C LEU A 621 -44.04 -19.37 24.84
N VAL A 622 -45.36 -19.57 24.78
CA VAL A 622 -46.03 -20.75 25.35
C VAL A 622 -46.42 -21.65 24.17
N HIS A 623 -45.88 -22.88 24.16
CA HIS A 623 -46.10 -23.82 23.06
C HIS A 623 -46.42 -25.22 23.56
N ASP A 624 -47.04 -26.05 22.71
CA ASP A 624 -47.29 -27.46 22.96
C ASP A 624 -45.98 -28.27 22.99
N LYS A 625 -45.92 -29.37 23.74
CA LYS A 625 -44.76 -30.29 23.76
C LYS A 625 -44.35 -30.83 22.39
N LYS A 626 -45.21 -30.78 21.41
CA LYS A 626 -44.97 -31.19 20.03
C LYS A 626 -44.16 -30.15 19.21
N ILE A 627 -43.98 -28.96 19.73
CA ILE A 627 -43.20 -27.89 19.09
C ILE A 627 -41.88 -27.79 19.80
N THR A 628 -40.79 -27.94 19.07
CA THR A 628 -39.44 -27.69 19.59
C THR A 628 -38.96 -26.38 19.02
N LEU A 629 -38.56 -25.47 19.90
CA LEU A 629 -37.96 -24.18 19.53
C LEU A 629 -36.47 -24.23 19.87
N ASP A 630 -35.63 -24.13 18.89
CA ASP A 630 -34.18 -24.04 19.05
C ASP A 630 -33.65 -22.72 18.47
N PHE A 631 -32.80 -22.05 19.19
CA PHE A 631 -32.14 -20.84 18.73
C PHE A 631 -30.73 -21.17 18.23
N LYS A 632 -30.60 -21.30 16.92
CA LYS A 632 -29.29 -21.57 16.30
C LYS A 632 -28.51 -20.27 16.14
N SER A 633 -27.44 -20.13 16.89
CA SER A 633 -26.47 -19.06 16.74
C SER A 633 -25.32 -19.55 15.85
N PRO A 634 -25.26 -19.12 14.58
CA PRO A 634 -24.13 -19.45 13.74
C PRO A 634 -22.85 -18.81 14.32
N THR A 635 -21.74 -19.52 14.28
CA THR A 635 -20.47 -19.03 14.81
C THR A 635 -19.91 -17.92 13.91
N PHE A 636 -20.05 -16.67 14.32
CA PHE A 636 -19.44 -15.53 13.63
C PHE A 636 -18.08 -15.19 14.27
N ARG A 637 -17.03 -15.18 13.44
CA ARG A 637 -15.67 -14.89 13.89
C ARG A 637 -15.35 -13.42 13.69
N ALA A 638 -15.89 -12.55 14.54
CA ALA A 638 -15.62 -11.11 14.53
C ALA A 638 -14.14 -10.77 14.74
N ASP A 639 -13.40 -11.61 15.48
CA ASP A 639 -11.95 -11.49 15.73
C ASP A 639 -11.13 -11.38 14.43
N MET A 640 -11.52 -12.11 13.38
CA MET A 640 -10.83 -12.04 12.09
C MET A 640 -10.97 -10.67 11.41
N PHE A 641 -12.13 -10.04 11.55
CA PHE A 641 -12.37 -8.70 10.98
C PHE A 641 -11.61 -7.64 11.77
N ILE A 642 -11.61 -7.71 13.09
CA ILE A 642 -10.86 -6.81 13.99
C ILE A 642 -9.36 -6.91 13.68
N THR A 643 -8.82 -8.13 13.58
CA THR A 643 -7.41 -8.35 13.21
C THR A 643 -7.06 -7.75 11.84
N ALA A 644 -7.96 -7.88 10.85
CA ALA A 644 -7.76 -7.29 9.53
C ALA A 644 -7.79 -5.75 9.57
N ILE A 645 -8.72 -5.15 10.31
CA ILE A 645 -8.83 -3.70 10.47
C ILE A 645 -7.57 -3.15 11.14
N ASN A 646 -7.11 -3.75 12.25
CA ASN A 646 -5.89 -3.35 12.96
C ASN A 646 -4.64 -3.43 12.06
N LEU A 647 -4.57 -4.45 11.22
CA LEU A 647 -3.50 -4.57 10.23
C LEU A 647 -3.54 -3.42 9.20
N TYR A 648 -4.73 -3.02 8.73
CA TYR A 648 -4.86 -1.91 7.79
C TYR A 648 -4.50 -0.58 8.43
N ASP A 649 -4.91 -0.36 9.68
CA ASP A 649 -4.56 0.84 10.44
C ASP A 649 -3.04 0.97 10.64
N THR A 650 -2.38 -0.14 10.95
CA THR A 650 -0.91 -0.19 11.04
C THR A 650 -0.25 0.20 9.71
N HIS A 651 -0.76 -0.31 8.59
CA HIS A 651 -0.19 0.02 7.28
C HIS A 651 -0.46 1.46 6.83
N LEU A 652 -1.61 2.03 7.17
CA LEU A 652 -1.90 3.44 6.90
C LEU A 652 -0.94 4.35 7.69
N ARG A 653 -0.68 4.03 8.96
CA ARG A 653 0.31 4.76 9.79
C ARG A 653 1.70 4.74 9.19
N ILE A 654 2.18 3.56 8.78
CA ILE A 654 3.51 3.41 8.15
C ILE A 654 3.58 4.25 6.86
N ALA A 655 2.54 4.25 6.03
CA ALA A 655 2.51 5.03 4.80
C ALA A 655 2.62 6.54 5.03
N ILE A 656 2.16 7.04 6.19
CA ILE A 656 2.20 8.44 6.58
C ILE A 656 3.39 8.73 7.53
N LEU A 657 4.32 7.80 7.70
CA LEU A 657 5.50 7.91 8.56
C LEU A 657 5.18 8.19 10.04
N MET A 658 4.15 7.52 10.58
CA MET A 658 3.81 7.58 12.02
C MET A 658 4.42 6.43 12.80
N PRO A 659 5.07 6.68 13.97
CA PRO A 659 5.58 5.63 14.84
C PRO A 659 4.50 4.68 15.35
N GLY A 660 4.85 3.41 15.51
CA GLY A 660 3.94 2.37 15.99
C GLY A 660 3.46 2.56 17.45
N LEU A 661 4.22 3.30 18.24
CA LEU A 661 4.08 3.40 19.71
C LEU A 661 3.23 4.58 20.21
N MET A 662 2.75 5.48 19.34
CA MET A 662 1.92 6.60 19.78
C MET A 662 0.46 6.17 20.04
N GLY A 663 0.24 5.28 21.06
CA GLY A 663 -1.07 5.05 21.70
C GLY A 663 -2.18 4.43 20.82
N MET A 664 -1.91 4.11 19.57
CA MET A 664 -2.89 3.59 18.62
C MET A 664 -2.62 2.13 18.21
N ALA A 665 -1.72 1.44 18.90
CA ALA A 665 -1.44 0.03 18.67
C ALA A 665 -2.28 -0.82 19.59
N ALA A 666 -3.06 -1.73 19.01
CA ALA A 666 -3.66 -2.82 19.77
C ALA A 666 -2.57 -3.65 20.47
N GLU A 667 -2.87 -4.12 21.64
CA GLU A 667 -2.17 -4.76 22.75
C GLU A 667 -1.03 -5.80 22.49
N GLN A 668 -0.41 -5.90 21.33
CA GLN A 668 0.49 -7.02 21.02
C GLN A 668 1.86 -6.69 20.40
N GLN A 669 2.49 -5.57 20.71
CA GLN A 669 3.90 -5.45 20.40
C GLN A 669 4.69 -4.89 21.58
N VAL A 670 5.08 -5.76 22.48
CA VAL A 670 6.23 -5.55 23.37
C VAL A 670 7.48 -5.56 22.48
N GLY A 671 7.78 -4.43 21.87
CA GLY A 671 9.06 -4.19 21.19
C GLY A 671 10.08 -3.69 22.22
N SER A 672 11.35 -4.02 22.05
CA SER A 672 12.42 -3.53 22.91
C SER A 672 12.39 -2.00 23.00
N LEU A 673 12.65 -1.43 24.16
CA LEU A 673 12.78 0.02 24.43
C LEU A 673 13.71 0.73 23.41
N ALA A 674 14.78 0.06 22.97
CA ALA A 674 15.70 0.58 21.97
C ALA A 674 15.07 0.83 20.59
N ARG A 675 14.16 -0.04 20.13
CA ARG A 675 13.43 0.16 18.84
C ARG A 675 12.44 1.30 18.94
N SER A 676 11.78 1.42 20.09
CA SER A 676 10.83 2.48 20.43
C SER A 676 11.51 3.86 20.36
N GLY A 677 12.69 4.01 20.96
CA GLY A 677 13.48 5.24 20.94
C GLY A 677 13.90 5.65 19.53
N THR A 678 14.31 4.71 18.68
CA THR A 678 14.74 5.00 17.32
C THR A 678 13.56 5.48 16.44
N GLU A 679 12.39 4.84 16.51
CA GLU A 679 11.19 5.26 15.76
C GLU A 679 10.71 6.64 16.21
N PHE A 680 10.78 6.95 17.50
CA PHE A 680 10.42 8.24 18.06
C PHE A 680 11.41 9.35 17.62
N ASN A 681 12.72 9.08 17.63
CA ASN A 681 13.72 10.04 17.19
C ASN A 681 13.55 10.40 15.69
N VAL A 682 13.24 9.43 14.85
CA VAL A 682 12.94 9.69 13.41
C VAL A 682 11.69 10.57 13.28
N PHE A 683 10.67 10.34 14.10
CA PHE A 683 9.47 11.17 14.11
C PHE A 683 9.79 12.61 14.55
N LEU A 684 10.53 12.80 15.63
CA LEU A 684 10.97 14.12 16.09
C LEU A 684 11.78 14.85 15.02
N TRP A 685 12.66 14.14 14.31
CA TRP A 685 13.39 14.72 13.18
C TRP A 685 12.46 15.25 12.08
N ILE A 686 11.39 14.50 11.73
CA ILE A 686 10.39 14.92 10.76
C ILE A 686 9.63 16.18 11.27
N ILE A 687 9.26 16.21 12.56
CA ILE A 687 8.58 17.34 13.17
C ILE A 687 9.48 18.59 13.16
N ASN A 688 10.75 18.46 13.52
CA ASN A 688 11.71 19.56 13.49
C ASN A 688 11.93 20.08 12.06
N GLN A 689 11.97 19.21 11.05
CA GLN A 689 12.05 19.66 9.66
C GLN A 689 10.81 20.45 9.25
N LEU A 690 9.60 20.00 9.64
CA LEU A 690 8.37 20.75 9.38
C LEU A 690 8.38 22.13 10.04
N ARG A 691 8.90 22.25 11.25
CA ARG A 691 9.06 23.53 11.95
C ARG A 691 10.00 24.47 11.22
N LEU A 692 11.19 24.00 10.84
CA LEU A 692 12.16 24.78 10.06
C LEU A 692 11.57 25.29 8.74
N ASP A 693 10.82 24.42 8.03
CA ASP A 693 10.16 24.81 6.79
C ASP A 693 9.12 25.94 7.03
N LEU A 694 8.30 25.80 8.09
CA LEU A 694 7.30 26.83 8.48
C LEU A 694 7.99 28.13 8.93
N GLU A 695 9.01 28.05 9.76
CA GLU A 695 9.79 29.20 10.22
C GLU A 695 10.34 29.99 9.03
N THR A 696 10.92 29.30 8.05
CA THR A 696 11.45 29.91 6.83
C THR A 696 10.36 30.65 6.07
N VAL A 697 9.22 30.00 5.84
CA VAL A 697 8.10 30.58 5.08
C VAL A 697 7.50 31.79 5.81
N ILE A 698 7.29 31.70 7.12
CA ILE A 698 6.72 32.79 7.93
C ILE A 698 7.69 33.96 7.96
N ASN A 699 8.98 33.73 8.21
CA ASN A 699 9.95 34.80 8.28
C ASN A 699 10.13 35.53 6.95
N GLU A 700 10.21 34.79 5.83
CA GLU A 700 10.42 35.38 4.51
C GLU A 700 9.15 36.04 3.93
N GLN A 701 8.00 35.43 4.12
CA GLN A 701 6.77 35.83 3.42
C GLN A 701 5.78 36.62 4.30
N ASP A 702 5.97 36.63 5.63
CA ASP A 702 5.07 37.31 6.56
C ASP A 702 5.79 38.33 7.44
N VAL A 703 6.69 37.92 8.30
CA VAL A 703 7.42 38.80 9.25
C VAL A 703 8.17 39.92 8.52
N LYS A 704 9.02 39.56 7.57
CA LYS A 704 9.82 40.52 6.81
C LYS A 704 8.94 41.54 6.06
N PRO A 705 7.95 41.12 5.22
CA PRO A 705 7.07 42.11 4.55
C PRO A 705 6.25 42.97 5.52
N LEU A 706 5.80 42.41 6.64
CA LEU A 706 5.04 43.19 7.65
C LEU A 706 5.91 44.28 8.28
N VAL A 707 7.18 43.99 8.57
CA VAL A 707 8.13 44.97 9.08
C VAL A 707 8.47 45.99 8.01
N ASP A 708 8.77 45.59 6.77
CA ASP A 708 9.12 46.50 5.65
C ASP A 708 7.99 47.47 5.29
N LEU A 709 6.72 47.13 5.58
CA LEU A 709 5.58 48.03 5.38
C LEU A 709 5.56 49.18 6.40
N ASN A 710 6.26 49.08 7.55
CA ASN A 710 6.12 49.99 8.67
C ASN A 710 7.45 50.58 9.14
N TYR A 711 8.58 49.98 8.84
CA TYR A 711 9.89 50.38 9.35
C TYR A 711 10.97 50.26 8.25
N GLU A 712 11.93 51.17 8.30
CA GLU A 712 13.15 51.10 7.49
C GLU A 712 14.19 50.26 8.22
N VAL A 713 14.42 49.04 7.83
CA VAL A 713 15.43 48.15 8.45
C VAL A 713 16.74 48.22 7.69
N THR A 714 17.76 48.73 8.32
CA THR A 714 19.13 48.76 7.75
C THR A 714 19.87 47.47 8.09
N GLY A 715 20.58 46.92 7.13
CA GLY A 715 21.46 45.72 7.32
C GLY A 715 20.73 44.38 7.35
N GLY A 716 19.44 44.31 7.05
CA GLY A 716 18.72 43.02 6.91
C GLY A 716 18.45 42.28 8.21
N GLN A 717 18.41 42.98 9.32
CA GLN A 717 18.23 42.46 10.69
C GLN A 717 16.77 42.49 11.10
N TYR A 718 16.02 41.46 10.77
CA TYR A 718 14.61 41.30 11.08
C TYR A 718 14.42 40.43 12.32
N PRO A 719 13.35 40.67 13.12
CA PRO A 719 12.92 39.70 14.13
C PRO A 719 12.59 38.38 13.47
N LYS A 720 12.78 37.26 14.19
CA LYS A 720 12.57 35.91 13.65
C LYS A 720 11.50 35.18 14.45
N PHE A 721 10.49 34.71 13.73
CA PHE A 721 9.57 33.72 14.25
C PHE A 721 10.30 32.37 14.40
N LYS A 722 10.19 31.75 15.58
CA LYS A 722 10.72 30.41 15.84
C LYS A 722 9.77 29.58 16.69
N PHE A 723 9.73 28.29 16.46
CA PHE A 723 9.11 27.35 17.39
C PHE A 723 10.07 27.13 18.57
N ARG A 724 9.48 27.05 19.78
CA ARG A 724 10.25 26.65 20.96
C ARG A 724 10.72 25.21 20.82
N GLU A 725 11.84 24.87 21.42
CA GLU A 725 12.36 23.50 21.36
C GLU A 725 11.41 22.49 22.03
N VAL A 726 11.26 21.30 21.44
CA VAL A 726 10.44 20.20 21.98
C VAL A 726 11.35 19.35 22.86
N ASP A 727 11.65 19.80 24.04
CA ASP A 727 12.53 19.04 24.94
C ASP A 727 12.01 18.92 26.38
N ALA A 728 10.67 18.83 26.56
CA ALA A 728 10.10 18.58 27.91
C ALA A 728 10.71 17.33 28.61
N ALA A 729 11.15 16.33 27.85
CA ALA A 729 11.82 15.16 28.43
C ALA A 729 13.27 15.44 28.79
N LYS A 730 14.03 16.15 27.93
CA LYS A 730 15.40 16.58 28.25
C LYS A 730 15.43 17.66 29.31
N GLU A 731 14.48 18.58 29.29
CA GLU A 731 14.34 19.58 30.35
C GLU A 731 14.08 18.92 31.72
N ALA A 732 13.18 17.93 31.78
CA ALA A 732 12.95 17.15 32.97
C ALA A 732 14.18 16.33 33.39
N GLU A 733 14.92 15.77 32.45
CA GLU A 733 16.15 15.02 32.71
C GLU A 733 17.31 15.97 33.15
N ILE A 734 17.48 17.10 32.50
CA ILE A 734 18.42 18.15 32.90
C ILE A 734 18.07 18.69 34.27
N TYR A 735 16.78 18.92 34.56
CA TYR A 735 16.32 19.35 35.87
C TYR A 735 16.60 18.30 36.95
N GLN A 736 16.39 17.03 36.68
CA GLN A 736 16.73 15.93 37.60
C GLN A 736 18.24 15.85 37.84
N MET A 737 19.06 15.98 36.78
CA MET A 737 20.52 15.99 36.86
C MET A 737 21.01 17.24 37.62
N TRP A 738 20.39 18.39 37.42
CA TRP A 738 20.71 19.64 38.13
C TRP A 738 20.36 19.53 39.62
N LEU A 739 19.17 19.02 39.94
CA LEU A 739 18.77 18.75 41.34
C LEU A 739 19.71 17.74 42.02
N ALA A 740 20.07 16.68 41.32
CA ALA A 740 21.01 15.68 41.83
C ALA A 740 22.37 16.33 42.06
N GLY A 741 22.87 17.17 41.13
CA GLY A 741 24.12 17.90 41.30
C GLY A 741 24.14 18.88 42.47
N LEU A 742 23.02 19.56 42.73
CA LEU A 742 22.84 20.42 43.91
C LEU A 742 22.82 19.61 45.21
N ASN A 743 22.07 18.49 45.22
CA ASN A 743 21.95 17.64 46.42
C ASN A 743 23.27 16.98 46.83
N VAL A 744 24.13 16.66 45.86
CA VAL A 744 25.45 16.09 46.09
C VAL A 744 26.53 17.14 46.34
N GLY A 745 26.17 18.44 46.22
CA GLY A 745 27.14 19.54 46.39
C GLY A 745 28.13 19.71 45.23
N ALA A 746 27.90 19.00 44.10
CA ALA A 746 28.72 19.11 42.91
C ALA A 746 28.46 20.42 42.12
N LEU A 747 27.28 21.00 42.27
CA LEU A 747 26.85 22.29 41.72
C LEU A 747 26.58 23.30 42.84
N LYS A 748 26.84 24.56 42.55
CA LYS A 748 26.40 25.68 43.45
C LYS A 748 25.22 26.38 42.81
N LYS A 749 24.26 26.77 43.64
CA LYS A 749 23.08 27.50 43.22
C LYS A 749 23.44 28.97 42.94
N PHE A 750 23.23 29.45 41.74
CA PHE A 750 23.34 30.87 41.36
C PHE A 750 21.95 31.48 41.15
N PRO A 751 21.78 32.75 41.44
CA PRO A 751 20.50 33.47 41.25
C PRO A 751 19.98 33.37 39.80
N GLU A 752 20.84 33.51 38.83
CA GLU A 752 20.52 33.39 37.38
C GLU A 752 19.96 32.01 36.99
N ASP A 753 20.48 30.95 37.62
CA ASP A 753 20.01 29.58 37.38
C ASP A 753 18.59 29.39 37.94
N GLU A 754 18.26 30.03 39.07
CA GLU A 754 16.93 29.96 39.66
C GLU A 754 15.89 30.60 38.73
N ASN A 755 16.14 31.78 38.17
CA ASN A 755 15.22 32.45 37.27
C ASN A 755 15.05 31.68 35.95
N LYS A 756 16.13 31.14 35.39
CA LYS A 756 16.08 30.27 34.22
C LYS A 756 15.21 29.04 34.44
N MET A 757 15.34 28.42 35.62
CA MET A 757 14.53 27.24 36.00
C MET A 757 13.06 27.65 36.30
N ARG A 758 12.81 28.79 36.87
CA ARG A 758 11.45 29.33 37.09
C ARG A 758 10.76 29.59 35.76
N GLY A 759 11.46 30.18 34.78
CA GLY A 759 10.96 30.35 33.39
C GLY A 759 10.63 29.01 32.72
N THR A 760 11.47 27.98 32.83
CA THR A 760 11.23 26.63 32.33
C THR A 760 9.98 25.98 32.96
N LEU A 761 9.71 26.28 34.25
CA LEU A 761 8.56 25.73 34.97
C LEU A 761 7.28 26.63 34.85
N GLY A 762 7.35 27.69 34.05
CA GLY A 762 6.24 28.63 33.89
C GLY A 762 5.94 29.46 35.17
N LEU A 763 6.88 29.57 36.10
CA LEU A 763 6.78 30.35 37.32
C LEU A 763 7.32 31.78 37.05
N ALA A 764 6.74 32.76 37.70
CA ALA A 764 7.23 34.14 37.57
C ALA A 764 8.68 34.25 37.99
N GLU A 765 9.46 35.03 37.26
CA GLU A 765 10.85 35.34 37.59
C GLU A 765 10.88 36.17 38.88
N LYS A 766 11.90 35.92 39.71
CA LYS A 766 12.16 36.75 40.92
C LYS A 766 12.97 37.95 40.54
N THR A 767 12.70 39.05 41.19
CA THR A 767 13.50 40.28 41.08
C THR A 767 14.90 40.09 41.70
N ASP A 768 15.88 40.90 41.32
CA ASP A 768 17.24 40.83 41.86
C ASP A 768 17.29 41.05 43.38
N GLU A 769 16.31 41.77 43.94
CA GLU A 769 16.16 41.93 45.41
C GLU A 769 15.66 40.66 46.11
N GLU A 770 14.82 39.88 45.46
CA GLU A 770 14.31 38.57 45.97
C GLU A 770 15.32 37.42 45.78
N LEU A 771 16.28 37.58 44.89
CA LEU A 771 17.39 36.64 44.61
C LEU A 771 18.63 36.95 45.49
N ALA A 772 18.67 38.07 46.18
CA ALA A 772 19.77 38.40 47.08
C ALA A 772 19.89 37.34 48.21
N PRO A 773 21.07 36.80 48.50
CA PRO A 773 21.23 35.82 49.57
C PRO A 773 20.82 36.44 50.91
N GLU A 774 19.90 35.72 51.62
CA GLU A 774 19.54 36.11 52.97
C GLU A 774 20.83 36.17 53.82
N PRO A 775 21.01 37.24 54.61
CA PRO A 775 22.18 37.31 55.48
C PRO A 775 22.14 36.13 56.48
N LEU A 776 23.26 35.43 56.52
CA LEU A 776 23.45 34.29 57.44
C LEU A 776 23.15 34.75 58.85
N PRO A 777 22.31 34.01 59.62
CA PRO A 777 22.15 34.29 61.04
C PRO A 777 23.48 34.16 61.78
N GLU A 778 23.81 35.17 62.58
CA GLU A 778 25.03 35.18 63.41
C GLU A 778 25.03 33.95 64.32
N SER A 779 26.10 33.19 64.28
CA SER A 779 26.30 32.02 65.13
C SER A 779 26.52 32.43 66.56
N PRO A 780 25.80 31.87 67.53
CA PRO A 780 26.22 31.99 68.94
C PRO A 780 27.35 30.93 69.21
N GLY A 781 28.41 31.53 69.69
CA GLY A 781 29.49 30.99 70.59
C GLY A 781 29.86 29.55 70.68
N ILE A 782 31.06 29.39 70.42
CA ILE A 782 32.11 28.34 70.71
C ILE A 782 31.82 27.50 71.95
N PHE A 783 31.79 26.19 71.75
CA PHE A 783 32.29 25.21 72.75
C PHE A 783 33.32 24.27 72.14
N PRO A 784 34.32 23.78 72.94
CA PRO A 784 35.49 23.06 72.36
C PRO A 784 35.20 21.58 72.03
N PRO A 785 36.09 20.93 71.31
CA PRO A 785 35.82 19.62 70.76
C PRO A 785 35.97 18.50 71.80
N GLU A 786 35.00 17.59 71.87
CA GLU A 786 35.20 16.27 72.42
C GLU A 786 35.63 15.30 71.35
N GLU A 787 36.63 14.50 71.69
CA GLU A 787 37.25 13.43 70.90
C GLU A 787 36.36 12.20 70.84
N GLY A 788 36.29 11.57 69.68
CA GLY A 788 36.21 10.16 69.48
C GLY A 788 34.85 9.52 69.35
N GLY A 789 34.54 9.15 68.16
CA GLY A 789 33.47 8.20 67.83
C GLY A 789 33.43 8.02 66.35
N GLU A 790 34.04 6.95 65.83
CA GLU A 790 33.82 6.43 64.51
C GLU A 790 32.37 6.03 64.36
N GLU A 791 31.56 6.85 63.66
CA GLU A 791 30.23 6.42 63.17
C GLU A 791 30.44 5.77 61.80
N THR A 792 30.17 4.46 61.73
CA THR A 792 30.00 3.72 60.52
C THR A 792 28.81 4.28 59.74
N PRO A 793 28.87 4.37 58.38
CA PRO A 793 27.76 4.80 57.56
C PRO A 793 26.61 3.79 57.66
N PRO A 794 25.34 4.21 57.55
CA PRO A 794 24.18 3.33 57.63
C PRO A 794 24.20 2.33 56.48
N GLU A 795 24.00 1.03 56.80
CA GLU A 795 23.84 -0.07 55.89
C GLU A 795 22.73 0.24 54.89
N GLY A 796 23.07 0.23 53.59
CA GLY A 796 22.10 0.41 52.53
C GLY A 796 21.31 -0.86 52.32
N GLU A 797 20.03 -0.82 52.62
CA GLU A 797 19.11 -1.89 52.29
C GLU A 797 18.72 -1.83 50.80
N PHE A 798 18.98 -2.89 50.04
CA PHE A 798 18.62 -3.01 48.65
C PHE A 798 17.45 -4.01 48.51
N LEU A 799 16.38 -3.57 47.79
CA LEU A 799 15.21 -4.38 47.49
C LEU A 799 15.24 -4.82 46.01
N PHE A 800 15.18 -6.12 45.75
CA PHE A 800 15.16 -6.71 44.43
C PHE A 800 13.84 -7.43 44.16
N GLN A 801 13.26 -7.26 43.01
CA GLN A 801 12.07 -7.96 42.57
C GLN A 801 12.39 -8.90 41.42
N ASN A 802 12.05 -10.19 41.53
CA ASN A 802 12.19 -11.13 40.42
C ASN A 802 11.05 -11.04 39.41
N LYS A 803 11.19 -11.71 38.28
CA LYS A 803 10.16 -11.74 37.20
C LYS A 803 8.81 -12.33 37.63
N ALA A 804 8.75 -12.99 38.77
CA ALA A 804 7.52 -13.56 39.36
C ALA A 804 6.86 -12.63 40.37
N GLY A 805 7.42 -11.42 40.62
CA GLY A 805 6.87 -10.43 41.55
C GLY A 805 7.29 -10.60 43.03
N HIS A 806 8.15 -11.55 43.35
CA HIS A 806 8.64 -11.71 44.73
C HIS A 806 9.76 -10.70 45.02
N ILE A 807 9.65 -10.01 46.13
CA ILE A 807 10.61 -9.02 46.62
C ILE A 807 11.57 -9.71 47.59
N TYR A 808 12.87 -9.56 47.36
CA TYR A 808 13.94 -10.04 48.19
C TYR A 808 14.72 -8.87 48.78
N GLN A 809 15.05 -8.93 50.06
CA GLN A 809 15.88 -7.96 50.73
C GLN A 809 17.25 -8.63 51.00
N ARG A 810 18.31 -7.95 50.55
CA ARG A 810 19.67 -8.41 50.77
C ARG A 810 20.56 -7.23 51.10
N ASN A 811 21.36 -7.39 52.15
CA ASN A 811 22.37 -6.44 52.56
C ASN A 811 23.71 -6.91 52.00
N PHE A 812 24.54 -6.01 51.56
CA PHE A 812 25.89 -6.28 51.07
C PHE A 812 26.87 -5.60 52.02
N ASP A 813 27.91 -6.36 52.41
CA ASP A 813 28.87 -5.88 53.38
C ASP A 813 29.94 -4.94 52.77
N ASP A 814 30.13 -4.99 51.43
CA ASP A 814 30.98 -4.03 50.71
C ASP A 814 30.56 -3.83 49.26
N GLU A 815 31.13 -2.83 48.61
CA GLU A 815 30.86 -2.45 47.24
C GLU A 815 31.28 -3.51 46.20
N ALA A 816 32.31 -4.32 46.54
CA ALA A 816 32.82 -5.37 45.69
C ALA A 816 31.85 -6.54 45.60
N GLU A 817 31.22 -6.92 46.72
CA GLU A 817 30.16 -7.96 46.75
C GLU A 817 28.91 -7.54 45.94
N LEU A 818 28.55 -6.27 45.98
CA LEU A 818 27.45 -5.71 45.19
C LEU A 818 27.76 -5.78 43.69
N ILE A 819 28.98 -5.44 43.28
CA ILE A 819 29.41 -5.45 41.86
C ILE A 819 29.44 -6.90 41.34
N GLU A 820 29.95 -7.86 42.11
CA GLU A 820 30.00 -9.27 41.74
C GLU A 820 28.57 -9.85 41.61
N PHE A 821 27.66 -9.46 42.47
CA PHE A 821 26.26 -9.83 42.38
C PHE A 821 25.60 -9.27 41.14
N ILE A 822 25.83 -7.98 40.77
CA ILE A 822 25.31 -7.35 39.59
C ILE A 822 25.86 -8.02 38.30
N GLN A 823 27.13 -8.39 38.29
CA GLN A 823 27.76 -9.12 37.19
C GLN A 823 27.15 -10.52 37.01
N SER A 824 26.90 -11.22 38.10
CA SER A 824 26.24 -12.53 38.07
C SER A 824 24.82 -12.49 37.54
N LEU A 825 24.11 -11.37 37.69
CA LEU A 825 22.76 -11.15 37.12
C LEU A 825 22.81 -10.87 35.61
N GLN A 826 23.92 -10.32 35.09
CA GLN A 826 24.11 -10.08 33.65
C GLN A 826 24.49 -11.36 32.89
N GLU A 827 25.05 -12.37 33.54
CA GLU A 827 25.34 -13.67 32.92
C GLU A 827 24.11 -14.60 32.85
N ILE A 828 23.06 -14.31 33.61
CA ILE A 828 21.80 -15.11 33.69
C ILE A 828 20.69 -14.51 32.80
N ALA A 829 20.84 -13.29 32.32
CA ALA A 829 19.89 -12.57 31.43
C ALA A 829 20.24 -12.76 29.95
#